data_6988e62757e33f8aebc3e3043d0e4a6a
#
_entry.id   6988e62757e33f8aebc3e3043d0e4a6a
#
_cell.length_a   1.000
_cell.length_b   1.000
_cell.length_c   1.000
_cell.angle_alpha   90.00
_cell.angle_beta   90.00
_cell.angle_gamma   90.00
#
_symmetry.space_group_name_H-M   'P 1'
#
loop_
_entity.id
_entity.type
_entity.pdbx_description
1 polymer ?
#
loop_
_entity_poly.entity_id
_entity_poly.type
_entity_poly.pdbx_seq_one_letter_code
_entity_poly.pdbx_strand_id
1 'polypeptide(L)'
;MENTKGKTEKSLSVPQYFSWVNHNNDGTTEEITLTNLDFFAWLKREFGMNIEIYAFDAGNFDSPDYKFFDPENEQFKKNFPNGFSKVAERARELGIKLGYWCGPDGFGETEEDAEKRSRQIIDLVEKYEAGLLKFDLVGGDIRPEKIPMFEKTIIECRKICPELIVLIHRLNIGDAQRFATTFLWEGLESYTDVLIRNRNCAPHHRECGLRRGLVPDMLRLTEDHGVCLSSCLDYFEDELVVQAFSRALILSPEIYGTPALLRDDEFPRLARIYNLAAKYRKQLVEGFPLKDDDVCSFGENAVSRGDARTRVMTFKNLEWKPFEAVIRLDETIGLSADGDITVVQYHPTQRLLGTFKKGDIVRVPVAQFRTCLVVASVDGVDDILLSNCDYEVVRDVAGRPVTVNIARANGNVRVLSQGFKSASLDGKKTPELLADGTEINVNVINKEPEYLGKFELCDTPDFAEALYEADCFATDGHSLEMQSLIRAGKTKYPEVEAARNAFFGQEGYWIRGCDPEYMFDGKDETFYDARSRKYGRRIKNGCLRVDLGKEILADSVRIEVFAADEGSEGCVPNVFPDLGQTSRDRVSWHDMPLVSKKELRRAEEPFPIENVDRKIYDKGSRVELVYSAAAPFRYLRLPSPPDHIHALEFYKDGKKLDVGTPKASNMLAAFKDFDRIVSTRKLTVEVPADASPDAFITVTVDDIYGNDSLYVAAVCDGEYIGCFDRAPAHPVNWWGHWVVECSHKSSHYIRVDENMRGKKIDIYALHFDFDMEDFRVFAYLCESKGTMLGAELKLER
;
A
#
# COMPACT_ATOMS: atom_id res chain seq x y z
N MET A 1 22.66 -34.59 -12.45
CA MET A 1 22.37 -33.33 -13.15
C MET A 1 20.93 -32.82 -12.94
N GLU A 2 20.05 -33.57 -12.29
CA GLU A 2 18.66 -33.11 -12.02
C GLU A 2 18.49 -32.05 -10.95
N ASN A 3 19.45 -31.90 -10.04
CA ASN A 3 19.34 -31.01 -8.89
C ASN A 3 19.98 -29.60 -9.05
N THR A 4 20.26 -29.17 -10.27
CA THR A 4 20.96 -27.88 -10.49
C THR A 4 20.05 -26.69 -10.71
N LYS A 5 18.74 -26.91 -10.91
CA LYS A 5 17.81 -25.84 -11.31
C LYS A 5 17.00 -25.21 -10.17
N GLY A 6 17.02 -25.77 -8.94
CA GLY A 6 16.17 -25.28 -7.85
C GLY A 6 14.68 -25.35 -8.19
N LYS A 7 13.89 -24.38 -7.77
CA LYS A 7 12.46 -24.29 -8.10
C LYS A 7 12.25 -24.16 -9.62
N THR A 8 11.20 -24.75 -10.16
CA THR A 8 10.84 -24.75 -11.57
C THR A 8 9.40 -24.24 -11.76
N GLU A 9 8.97 -24.04 -12.99
CA GLU A 9 7.58 -23.70 -13.32
C GLU A 9 6.52 -24.60 -12.67
N LYS A 10 6.88 -25.87 -12.41
CA LYS A 10 6.01 -26.84 -11.75
C LYS A 10 6.16 -26.87 -10.22
N SER A 11 7.05 -26.09 -9.68
CA SER A 11 7.23 -26.01 -8.23
C SER A 11 6.01 -25.37 -7.57
N LEU A 12 5.73 -25.81 -6.35
CA LEU A 12 4.67 -25.21 -5.55
C LEU A 12 5.03 -23.75 -5.20
N SER A 13 4.02 -22.92 -5.02
CA SER A 13 4.20 -21.54 -4.59
C SER A 13 4.86 -21.47 -3.22
N VAL A 14 5.71 -20.47 -3.02
CA VAL A 14 6.48 -20.24 -1.80
C VAL A 14 6.04 -18.90 -1.21
N PRO A 15 5.25 -18.91 -0.13
CA PRO A 15 4.79 -17.68 0.50
C PRO A 15 5.96 -16.96 1.18
N GLN A 16 6.04 -15.64 0.95
CA GLN A 16 7.15 -14.86 1.45
C GLN A 16 6.77 -13.48 1.96
N TYR A 17 7.69 -12.90 2.70
CA TYR A 17 7.82 -11.48 3.00
C TYR A 17 9.14 -10.97 2.42
N PHE A 18 9.08 -9.81 1.78
CA PHE A 18 10.24 -9.14 1.23
C PHE A 18 10.45 -7.79 1.90
N SER A 19 11.62 -7.58 2.48
CA SER A 19 12.00 -6.34 3.15
C SER A 19 12.39 -5.28 2.11
N TRP A 20 11.39 -4.76 1.43
CA TRP A 20 11.52 -3.79 0.35
C TRP A 20 10.56 -2.63 0.53
N VAL A 21 10.89 -1.47 -0.01
CA VAL A 21 10.20 -0.17 0.03
C VAL A 21 9.90 0.35 1.44
N ASN A 22 9.54 1.60 1.53
CA ASN A 22 9.13 2.29 2.76
C ASN A 22 10.18 2.15 3.88
N HIS A 23 11.46 2.26 3.52
CA HIS A 23 12.61 2.19 4.44
C HIS A 23 12.77 0.83 5.17
N ASN A 24 12.15 -0.23 4.68
CA ASN A 24 12.31 -1.56 5.27
C ASN A 24 13.62 -2.24 4.87
N ASN A 25 14.23 -1.82 3.77
CA ASN A 25 15.53 -2.28 3.30
C ASN A 25 16.67 -1.45 3.93
N ASP A 26 16.68 -0.13 3.68
CA ASP A 26 17.75 0.76 4.16
C ASP A 26 17.78 0.92 5.68
N GLY A 27 16.61 0.91 6.31
CA GLY A 27 16.47 1.04 7.77
C GLY A 27 16.54 -0.27 8.54
N THR A 28 16.75 -1.39 7.87
CA THR A 28 16.74 -2.70 8.52
C THR A 28 17.93 -2.88 9.47
N THR A 29 17.67 -3.44 10.64
CA THR A 29 18.68 -3.80 11.66
C THR A 29 18.42 -5.21 12.21
N GLU A 30 19.38 -5.79 12.91
CA GLU A 30 19.18 -7.06 13.61
C GLU A 30 17.95 -7.01 14.54
N GLU A 31 17.79 -5.92 15.31
CA GLU A 31 16.69 -5.74 16.25
C GLU A 31 15.34 -5.65 15.55
N ILE A 32 15.24 -4.82 14.49
CA ILE A 32 14.00 -4.67 13.70
C ILE A 32 13.65 -6.00 13.04
N THR A 33 14.64 -6.72 12.49
CA THR A 33 14.40 -8.01 11.86
C THR A 33 13.88 -9.04 12.84
N LEU A 34 14.47 -9.13 14.04
CA LEU A 34 14.00 -10.02 15.10
C LEU A 34 12.57 -9.67 15.52
N THR A 35 12.26 -8.39 15.68
CA THR A 35 10.90 -7.92 16.00
C THR A 35 9.91 -8.28 14.89
N ASN A 36 10.28 -8.15 13.62
CA ASN A 36 9.45 -8.56 12.50
C ASN A 36 9.25 -10.09 12.45
N LEU A 37 10.27 -10.88 12.74
CA LEU A 37 10.14 -12.33 12.86
C LEU A 37 9.18 -12.72 13.99
N ASP A 38 9.23 -12.02 15.12
CA ASP A 38 8.28 -12.23 16.23
C ASP A 38 6.85 -11.82 15.85
N PHE A 39 6.68 -10.78 15.05
CA PHE A 39 5.39 -10.40 14.48
C PHE A 39 4.84 -11.50 13.54
N PHE A 40 5.66 -12.10 12.67
CA PHE A 40 5.23 -13.24 11.85
C PHE A 40 4.96 -14.50 12.68
N ALA A 41 5.71 -14.72 13.76
CA ALA A 41 5.42 -15.79 14.72
C ALA A 41 4.06 -15.59 15.41
N TRP A 42 3.71 -14.36 15.74
CA TRP A 42 2.40 -13.98 16.24
C TRP A 42 1.29 -14.25 15.21
N LEU A 43 1.42 -13.84 13.96
CA LEU A 43 0.46 -14.13 12.89
C LEU A 43 0.23 -15.62 12.71
N LYS A 44 1.31 -16.42 12.78
CA LYS A 44 1.22 -17.88 12.73
C LYS A 44 0.45 -18.44 13.93
N ARG A 45 0.76 -17.98 15.13
CA ARG A 45 0.13 -18.43 16.38
C ARG A 45 -1.35 -18.03 16.47
N GLU A 46 -1.69 -16.80 16.06
CA GLU A 46 -3.06 -16.28 16.18
C GLU A 46 -3.97 -16.70 15.03
N PHE A 47 -3.45 -16.72 13.80
CA PHE A 47 -4.26 -16.88 12.60
C PHE A 47 -3.80 -18.01 11.66
N GLY A 48 -2.75 -18.73 12.02
CA GLY A 48 -2.22 -19.83 11.22
C GLY A 48 -1.42 -19.39 9.99
N MET A 49 -1.14 -18.11 9.82
CA MET A 49 -0.37 -17.60 8.69
C MET A 49 1.08 -18.08 8.78
N ASN A 50 1.57 -18.65 7.69
CA ASN A 50 2.97 -19.06 7.58
C ASN A 50 3.61 -18.43 6.36
N ILE A 51 4.82 -17.87 6.55
CA ILE A 51 5.75 -17.53 5.47
C ILE A 51 6.88 -18.57 5.44
N GLU A 52 7.40 -18.86 4.26
CA GLU A 52 8.53 -19.79 4.10
C GLU A 52 9.85 -19.05 3.93
N ILE A 53 9.80 -17.82 3.42
CA ILE A 53 10.97 -16.96 3.21
C ILE A 53 10.75 -15.59 3.83
N TYR A 54 11.76 -15.12 4.54
CA TYR A 54 11.94 -13.72 4.92
C TYR A 54 13.15 -13.19 4.15
N ALA A 55 12.90 -12.36 3.16
CA ALA A 55 13.96 -11.88 2.27
C ALA A 55 14.33 -10.43 2.55
N PHE A 56 15.64 -10.15 2.46
CA PHE A 56 16.21 -8.82 2.49
C PHE A 56 16.44 -8.31 1.08
N ASP A 57 16.09 -7.08 0.81
CA ASP A 57 16.51 -6.37 -0.41
C ASP A 57 17.77 -5.54 -0.16
N ALA A 58 18.27 -4.85 -1.18
CA ALA A 58 19.38 -3.92 -1.10
C ALA A 58 19.22 -2.93 0.05
N GLY A 59 20.28 -2.64 0.77
CA GLY A 59 20.20 -1.74 1.91
C GLY A 59 21.48 -1.75 2.75
N ASN A 60 21.36 -1.86 4.06
CA ASN A 60 22.42 -1.68 5.04
C ASN A 60 23.62 -2.62 4.96
N PHE A 61 23.52 -3.71 4.24
CA PHE A 61 24.58 -4.72 4.13
C PHE A 61 25.25 -4.74 2.74
N ASP A 62 24.97 -3.74 1.94
CA ASP A 62 25.56 -3.61 0.61
C ASP A 62 26.88 -2.85 0.67
N SER A 63 27.67 -2.98 -0.39
CA SER A 63 28.80 -2.08 -0.58
C SER A 63 28.30 -0.62 -0.66
N PRO A 64 29.16 0.38 -0.35
CA PRO A 64 28.77 1.79 -0.36
C PRO A 64 28.19 2.30 -1.68
N ASP A 65 28.41 1.57 -2.77
CA ASP A 65 27.91 1.87 -4.11
C ASP A 65 26.76 0.97 -4.55
N TYR A 66 26.17 0.19 -3.62
CA TYR A 66 25.04 -0.71 -3.83
C TYR A 66 25.26 -1.78 -4.92
N LYS A 67 26.46 -2.30 -5.04
CA LYS A 67 26.80 -3.25 -6.11
C LYS A 67 26.81 -4.70 -5.70
N PHE A 68 27.11 -5.00 -4.45
CA PHE A 68 27.17 -6.37 -3.92
C PHE A 68 27.02 -6.39 -2.40
N PHE A 69 26.75 -7.58 -1.85
CA PHE A 69 26.77 -7.81 -0.41
C PHE A 69 28.18 -7.69 0.14
N ASP A 70 28.40 -6.79 1.10
CA ASP A 70 29.69 -6.57 1.73
C ASP A 70 29.60 -6.73 3.26
N PRO A 71 30.01 -7.89 3.81
CA PRO A 71 29.99 -8.13 5.25
C PRO A 71 31.02 -7.27 6.02
N GLU A 72 31.93 -6.61 5.31
CA GLU A 72 32.90 -5.70 5.88
C GLU A 72 32.41 -4.24 5.96
N ASN A 73 31.24 -3.95 5.37
CA ASN A 73 30.63 -2.63 5.44
C ASN A 73 30.38 -2.23 6.90
N GLU A 74 30.86 -1.04 7.30
CA GLU A 74 30.72 -0.53 8.67
C GLU A 74 29.26 -0.33 9.08
N GLN A 75 28.39 0.05 8.14
CA GLN A 75 26.96 0.19 8.40
C GLN A 75 26.33 -1.18 8.69
N PHE A 76 26.71 -2.22 7.92
CA PHE A 76 26.26 -3.58 8.20
C PHE A 76 26.72 -4.04 9.58
N LYS A 77 27.99 -3.85 9.93
CA LYS A 77 28.52 -4.22 11.24
C LYS A 77 27.81 -3.49 12.39
N LYS A 78 27.46 -2.23 12.19
CA LYS A 78 26.69 -1.44 13.15
C LYS A 78 25.26 -1.99 13.32
N ASN A 79 24.57 -2.25 12.22
CA ASN A 79 23.17 -2.63 12.22
C ASN A 79 22.96 -4.12 12.50
N PHE A 80 23.93 -4.96 12.16
CA PHE A 80 23.95 -6.40 12.40
C PHE A 80 25.25 -6.81 13.15
N PRO A 81 25.37 -6.44 14.43
CA PRO A 81 26.63 -6.67 15.18
C PRO A 81 27.01 -8.14 15.35
N ASN A 82 26.10 -9.06 15.11
CA ASN A 82 26.32 -10.51 15.11
C ASN A 82 26.28 -11.09 13.67
N GLY A 83 26.41 -10.27 12.65
CA GLY A 83 26.07 -10.66 11.28
C GLY A 83 24.62 -11.14 11.23
N PHE A 84 24.30 -12.10 10.38
CA PHE A 84 22.93 -12.65 10.33
C PHE A 84 22.71 -13.82 11.32
N SER A 85 23.67 -14.16 12.21
CA SER A 85 23.62 -15.38 13.01
C SER A 85 22.37 -15.49 13.90
N LYS A 86 22.05 -14.43 14.66
CA LYS A 86 20.86 -14.43 15.53
C LYS A 86 19.55 -14.43 14.73
N VAL A 87 19.52 -13.70 13.62
CA VAL A 87 18.36 -13.65 12.73
C VAL A 87 18.13 -15.03 12.10
N ALA A 88 19.20 -15.69 11.62
CA ALA A 88 19.11 -17.03 11.05
C ALA A 88 18.68 -18.08 12.09
N GLU A 89 19.17 -17.98 13.33
CA GLU A 89 18.73 -18.85 14.42
C GLU A 89 17.23 -18.66 14.68
N ARG A 90 16.77 -17.42 14.81
CA ARG A 90 15.35 -17.12 15.03
C ARG A 90 14.47 -17.57 13.86
N ALA A 91 14.88 -17.32 12.64
CA ALA A 91 14.16 -17.76 11.44
C ALA A 91 14.04 -19.30 11.40
N ARG A 92 15.12 -20.01 11.72
CA ARG A 92 15.14 -21.49 11.82
C ARG A 92 14.15 -22.02 12.86
N GLU A 93 14.09 -21.41 14.04
CA GLU A 93 13.11 -21.78 15.08
C GLU A 93 11.66 -21.68 14.58
N LEU A 94 11.39 -20.73 13.70
CA LEU A 94 10.07 -20.48 13.10
C LEU A 94 9.80 -21.33 11.85
N GLY A 95 10.83 -22.03 11.34
CA GLY A 95 10.76 -22.79 10.08
C GLY A 95 10.80 -21.89 8.84
N ILE A 96 11.38 -20.69 8.95
CA ILE A 96 11.52 -19.68 7.90
C ILE A 96 12.96 -19.72 7.39
N LYS A 97 13.15 -19.69 6.07
CA LYS A 97 14.46 -19.47 5.44
C LYS A 97 14.68 -18.00 5.18
N LEU A 98 15.92 -17.57 5.20
CA LEU A 98 16.27 -16.20 4.83
C LEU A 98 16.50 -16.08 3.32
N GLY A 99 16.20 -14.90 2.78
CA GLY A 99 16.55 -14.51 1.41
C GLY A 99 17.47 -13.30 1.44
N TYR A 100 18.36 -13.20 0.46
CA TYR A 100 19.35 -12.13 0.43
C TYR A 100 19.46 -11.51 -0.95
N TRP A 101 19.45 -10.19 -0.98
CA TRP A 101 19.88 -9.44 -2.14
C TRP A 101 21.40 -9.58 -2.30
N CYS A 102 21.82 -9.92 -3.49
CA CYS A 102 23.21 -10.08 -3.87
C CYS A 102 23.43 -9.30 -5.16
N GLY A 103 23.94 -8.08 -5.08
CA GLY A 103 24.31 -7.36 -6.29
C GLY A 103 25.34 -8.15 -7.09
N PRO A 104 25.23 -8.24 -8.41
CA PRO A 104 26.16 -9.02 -9.22
C PRO A 104 27.56 -8.41 -9.31
N ASP A 105 27.72 -7.09 -9.23
CA ASP A 105 29.00 -6.37 -9.25
C ASP A 105 29.96 -6.83 -10.37
N GLY A 106 29.40 -7.16 -11.54
CA GLY A 106 30.15 -7.81 -12.60
C GLY A 106 30.78 -9.17 -12.21
N PHE A 107 30.48 -9.65 -11.00
CA PHE A 107 31.11 -10.75 -10.28
C PHE A 107 32.59 -10.50 -9.98
N GLY A 108 32.92 -9.26 -9.59
CA GLY A 108 34.25 -8.79 -9.29
C GLY A 108 35.09 -8.41 -10.51
N GLU A 109 36.14 -7.63 -10.34
CA GLU A 109 37.01 -7.21 -11.45
C GLU A 109 38.09 -8.23 -11.76
N THR A 110 38.77 -8.72 -10.72
CA THR A 110 39.83 -9.71 -10.80
C THR A 110 39.31 -11.13 -10.55
N GLU A 111 40.18 -12.16 -10.74
CA GLU A 111 39.86 -13.52 -10.33
C GLU A 111 39.74 -13.64 -8.80
N GLU A 112 40.60 -12.93 -8.07
CA GLU A 112 40.56 -12.91 -6.60
C GLU A 112 39.25 -12.30 -6.10
N ASP A 113 38.76 -11.22 -6.73
CA ASP A 113 37.46 -10.66 -6.42
C ASP A 113 36.32 -11.64 -6.70
N ALA A 114 36.37 -12.34 -7.84
CA ALA A 114 35.36 -13.33 -8.17
C ALA A 114 35.31 -14.49 -7.17
N GLU A 115 36.48 -14.96 -6.74
CA GLU A 115 36.60 -16.00 -5.67
C GLU A 115 36.03 -15.47 -4.35
N LYS A 116 36.32 -14.21 -4.00
CA LYS A 116 35.76 -13.54 -2.82
C LYS A 116 34.24 -13.46 -2.90
N ARG A 117 33.66 -13.00 -4.04
CA ARG A 117 32.21 -12.96 -4.27
C ARG A 117 31.57 -14.34 -4.14
N SER A 118 32.18 -15.33 -4.78
CA SER A 118 31.77 -16.73 -4.70
C SER A 118 31.69 -17.19 -3.24
N ARG A 119 32.75 -16.94 -2.48
CA ARG A 119 32.80 -17.36 -1.07
C ARG A 119 31.74 -16.65 -0.22
N GLN A 120 31.57 -15.35 -0.39
CA GLN A 120 30.54 -14.56 0.31
C GLN A 120 29.13 -15.12 0.06
N ILE A 121 28.80 -15.45 -1.20
CA ILE A 121 27.49 -16.02 -1.55
C ILE A 121 27.31 -17.43 -0.96
N ILE A 122 28.34 -18.29 -1.05
CA ILE A 122 28.28 -19.63 -0.46
C ILE A 122 28.09 -19.52 1.06
N ASP A 123 28.76 -18.59 1.70
CA ASP A 123 28.63 -18.36 3.15
C ASP A 123 27.20 -17.98 3.57
N LEU A 124 26.46 -17.23 2.75
CA LEU A 124 25.05 -16.94 3.03
C LEU A 124 24.20 -18.21 3.09
N VAL A 125 24.47 -19.17 2.21
CA VAL A 125 23.74 -20.44 2.17
C VAL A 125 24.23 -21.38 3.27
N GLU A 126 25.54 -21.49 3.47
CA GLU A 126 26.13 -22.43 4.41
C GLU A 126 25.96 -22.02 5.88
N LYS A 127 26.16 -20.73 6.19
CA LYS A 127 26.10 -20.22 7.57
C LYS A 127 24.73 -19.75 7.99
N TYR A 128 23.98 -19.17 7.08
CA TYR A 128 22.72 -18.48 7.37
C TYR A 128 21.50 -19.09 6.68
N GLU A 129 21.67 -20.29 6.09
CA GLU A 129 20.57 -21.08 5.51
C GLU A 129 19.73 -20.33 4.47
N ALA A 130 20.40 -19.58 3.61
CA ALA A 130 19.70 -18.86 2.54
C ALA A 130 18.82 -19.80 1.70
N GLY A 131 17.55 -19.45 1.55
CA GLY A 131 16.60 -20.11 0.66
C GLY A 131 16.37 -19.35 -0.65
N LEU A 132 16.80 -18.09 -0.70
CA LEU A 132 16.68 -17.22 -1.87
C LEU A 132 17.92 -16.32 -1.99
N LEU A 133 18.40 -16.17 -3.22
CA LEU A 133 19.41 -15.20 -3.61
C LEU A 133 18.84 -14.36 -4.76
N LYS A 134 18.80 -13.04 -4.60
CA LYS A 134 18.36 -12.09 -5.62
C LYS A 134 19.55 -11.36 -6.22
N PHE A 135 19.74 -11.48 -7.53
CA PHE A 135 20.73 -10.73 -8.29
C PHE A 135 20.04 -9.66 -9.11
N ASP A 136 20.39 -8.42 -8.88
CA ASP A 136 19.70 -7.25 -9.42
C ASP A 136 20.60 -6.41 -10.31
N LEU A 137 20.07 -5.94 -11.45
CA LEU A 137 20.76 -5.09 -12.42
C LEU A 137 21.35 -3.82 -11.80
N VAL A 138 20.78 -3.31 -10.71
CA VAL A 138 21.32 -2.14 -9.99
C VAL A 138 22.78 -2.35 -9.59
N GLY A 139 23.17 -3.59 -9.25
CA GLY A 139 24.57 -3.94 -8.99
C GLY A 139 25.45 -4.11 -10.22
N GLY A 140 24.90 -3.93 -11.44
CA GLY A 140 25.60 -4.15 -12.71
C GLY A 140 25.56 -5.59 -13.22
N ASP A 141 25.65 -5.77 -14.55
CA ASP A 141 25.65 -7.08 -15.18
C ASP A 141 26.86 -7.93 -14.77
N ILE A 142 26.70 -9.25 -14.79
CA ILE A 142 27.83 -10.17 -14.63
C ILE A 142 28.71 -10.11 -15.88
N ARG A 143 30.02 -9.92 -15.73
CA ARG A 143 30.96 -9.93 -16.84
C ARG A 143 30.97 -11.31 -17.51
N PRO A 144 30.99 -11.38 -18.86
CA PRO A 144 30.90 -12.65 -19.56
C PRO A 144 31.97 -13.66 -19.16
N GLU A 145 33.19 -13.20 -18.91
CA GLU A 145 34.30 -14.04 -18.46
C GLU A 145 34.17 -14.57 -17.03
N LYS A 146 33.27 -13.97 -16.22
CA LYS A 146 32.98 -14.38 -14.85
C LYS A 146 31.80 -15.34 -14.73
N ILE A 147 31.02 -15.51 -15.81
CA ILE A 147 29.86 -16.42 -15.82
C ILE A 147 30.23 -17.83 -15.36
N PRO A 148 31.35 -18.46 -15.76
CA PRO A 148 31.70 -19.80 -15.27
C PRO A 148 31.92 -19.87 -13.75
N MET A 149 32.44 -18.80 -13.13
CA MET A 149 32.61 -18.74 -11.68
C MET A 149 31.25 -18.59 -10.99
N PHE A 150 30.37 -17.74 -11.54
CA PHE A 150 28.99 -17.62 -11.05
C PHE A 150 28.24 -18.96 -11.11
N GLU A 151 28.30 -19.67 -12.24
CA GLU A 151 27.70 -21.01 -12.37
C GLU A 151 28.21 -21.99 -11.31
N LYS A 152 29.53 -22.02 -11.14
CA LYS A 152 30.16 -22.86 -10.11
C LYS A 152 29.63 -22.50 -8.71
N THR A 153 29.52 -21.22 -8.41
CA THR A 153 29.00 -20.72 -7.14
C THR A 153 27.57 -21.20 -6.87
N ILE A 154 26.67 -21.06 -7.85
CA ILE A 154 25.27 -21.52 -7.71
C ILE A 154 25.21 -23.05 -7.57
N ILE A 155 26.05 -23.79 -8.28
CA ILE A 155 26.11 -25.24 -8.13
C ILE A 155 26.54 -25.64 -6.70
N GLU A 156 27.57 -25.00 -6.14
CA GLU A 156 28.01 -25.25 -4.77
C GLU A 156 26.90 -24.88 -3.76
N CYS A 157 26.25 -23.74 -3.93
CA CYS A 157 25.10 -23.35 -3.10
C CYS A 157 23.99 -24.40 -3.13
N ARG A 158 23.67 -24.95 -4.28
CA ARG A 158 22.61 -25.96 -4.42
C ARG A 158 22.99 -27.37 -3.95
N LYS A 159 24.27 -27.65 -3.73
CA LYS A 159 24.66 -28.84 -2.97
C LYS A 159 24.27 -28.77 -1.50
N ILE A 160 24.27 -27.55 -0.95
CA ILE A 160 23.89 -27.25 0.43
C ILE A 160 22.35 -27.09 0.53
N CYS A 161 21.77 -26.28 -0.35
CA CYS A 161 20.33 -26.01 -0.43
C CYS A 161 19.81 -26.37 -1.83
N PRO A 162 19.36 -27.62 -2.07
CA PRO A 162 18.92 -28.07 -3.41
C PRO A 162 17.76 -27.25 -3.99
N GLU A 163 16.92 -26.71 -3.11
CA GLU A 163 15.75 -25.90 -3.48
C GLU A 163 16.01 -24.40 -3.51
N LEU A 164 17.27 -23.98 -3.48
CA LEU A 164 17.65 -22.58 -3.50
C LEU A 164 17.02 -21.86 -4.69
N ILE A 165 16.30 -20.79 -4.39
CA ILE A 165 15.75 -19.89 -5.40
C ILE A 165 16.84 -18.92 -5.79
N VAL A 166 17.10 -18.83 -7.09
CA VAL A 166 18.01 -17.85 -7.70
C VAL A 166 17.18 -16.94 -8.56
N LEU A 167 16.86 -15.76 -8.04
CA LEU A 167 16.11 -14.73 -8.71
C LEU A 167 17.09 -13.82 -9.46
N ILE A 168 16.94 -13.75 -10.76
CA ILE A 168 17.70 -12.85 -11.64
C ILE A 168 16.79 -11.71 -12.04
N HIS A 169 17.06 -10.54 -11.49
CA HIS A 169 16.24 -9.36 -11.68
C HIS A 169 16.85 -8.44 -12.76
N ARG A 170 16.30 -8.49 -13.94
CA ARG A 170 16.69 -7.68 -15.11
C ARG A 170 18.11 -7.90 -15.66
N LEU A 171 18.79 -8.96 -15.28
CA LEU A 171 20.14 -9.27 -15.72
C LEU A 171 20.15 -10.23 -16.91
N ASN A 172 21.04 -9.96 -17.87
CA ASN A 172 21.40 -10.94 -18.87
C ASN A 172 22.65 -11.72 -18.41
N ILE A 173 22.48 -12.98 -18.08
CA ILE A 173 23.55 -13.88 -17.61
C ILE A 173 23.92 -14.94 -18.63
N GLY A 174 23.53 -14.78 -19.89
CA GLY A 174 23.88 -15.68 -20.97
C GLY A 174 23.53 -17.14 -20.65
N ASP A 175 24.46 -18.07 -20.87
CA ASP A 175 24.27 -19.51 -20.65
C ASP A 175 24.00 -19.87 -19.17
N ALA A 176 24.36 -19.01 -18.21
CA ALA A 176 24.05 -19.21 -16.80
C ALA A 176 22.55 -19.11 -16.50
N GLN A 177 21.71 -18.64 -17.43
CA GLN A 177 20.27 -18.57 -17.31
C GLN A 177 19.65 -19.93 -16.92
N ARG A 178 20.24 -21.02 -17.30
CA ARG A 178 19.83 -22.39 -16.91
C ARG A 178 19.92 -22.63 -15.40
N PHE A 179 20.67 -21.85 -14.66
CA PHE A 179 20.80 -21.91 -13.21
C PHE A 179 19.86 -20.97 -12.48
N ALA A 180 19.29 -20.01 -13.17
CA ALA A 180 18.25 -19.16 -12.59
C ALA A 180 16.98 -19.96 -12.29
N THR A 181 16.33 -19.64 -11.19
CA THR A 181 14.98 -20.13 -10.93
C THR A 181 13.97 -19.24 -11.63
N THR A 182 14.23 -17.96 -11.63
CA THR A 182 13.34 -16.95 -12.17
C THR A 182 14.11 -15.71 -12.60
N PHE A 183 13.52 -14.95 -13.51
CA PHE A 183 14.03 -13.70 -14.03
C PHE A 183 12.89 -12.79 -14.43
N LEU A 184 13.16 -11.48 -14.45
CA LEU A 184 12.15 -10.50 -14.83
C LEU A 184 11.69 -10.71 -16.26
N TRP A 185 10.40 -10.84 -16.41
CA TRP A 185 9.77 -11.03 -17.70
C TRP A 185 9.58 -9.68 -18.42
N GLU A 186 10.09 -9.57 -19.64
CA GLU A 186 9.99 -8.38 -20.51
C GLU A 186 10.42 -7.04 -19.90
N GLY A 187 11.12 -7.06 -18.77
CA GLY A 187 11.56 -5.84 -18.12
C GLY A 187 10.46 -5.03 -17.45
N LEU A 188 9.27 -5.62 -17.26
CA LEU A 188 8.15 -4.97 -16.60
C LEU A 188 8.02 -5.44 -15.16
N GLU A 189 8.13 -4.52 -14.24
CA GLU A 189 7.84 -4.71 -12.83
C GLU A 189 6.41 -4.25 -12.53
N SER A 190 5.73 -4.96 -11.65
CA SER A 190 4.41 -4.55 -11.20
C SER A 190 4.38 -4.37 -9.69
N TYR A 191 5.02 -3.34 -9.22
CA TYR A 191 4.88 -2.87 -7.84
C TYR A 191 3.53 -2.16 -7.72
N THR A 192 2.50 -2.89 -7.44
CA THR A 192 1.12 -2.39 -7.43
C THR A 192 0.91 -1.27 -6.44
N ASP A 193 1.64 -1.27 -5.41
CA ASP A 193 1.45 -0.59 -4.15
C ASP A 193 2.34 0.62 -3.96
N VAL A 194 3.55 0.61 -4.47
CA VAL A 194 4.42 1.80 -4.56
C VAL A 194 3.74 2.91 -5.36
N LEU A 195 2.75 2.54 -6.13
CA LEU A 195 2.02 3.40 -7.03
C LEU A 195 0.74 3.96 -6.42
N ILE A 196 0.28 3.41 -5.31
CA ILE A 196 -0.91 3.89 -4.62
C ILE A 196 -0.51 5.08 -3.77
N ARG A 197 -1.00 6.22 -4.17
CA ARG A 197 -0.66 7.50 -3.57
C ARG A 197 -1.63 7.97 -2.51
N ASN A 198 -2.73 7.28 -2.34
CA ASN A 198 -3.79 7.70 -1.46
C ASN A 198 -4.02 6.66 -0.39
N ARG A 199 -4.35 7.13 0.79
CA ARG A 199 -4.63 6.30 1.95
C ARG A 199 -5.78 5.34 1.71
N ASN A 200 -6.79 5.77 1.00
CA ASN A 200 -7.91 4.93 0.62
C ASN A 200 -7.70 4.55 -0.84
N CYS A 201 -7.41 3.29 -1.10
CA CYS A 201 -7.27 2.81 -2.46
C CYS A 201 -8.54 3.10 -3.23
N ALA A 202 -8.52 4.12 -4.05
CA ALA A 202 -9.57 4.26 -5.02
C ALA A 202 -9.58 3.02 -5.90
N PRO A 203 -10.75 2.53 -6.24
CA PRO A 203 -10.89 1.39 -7.14
C PRO A 203 -10.00 1.49 -8.37
N HIS A 204 -9.82 2.70 -8.82
CA HIS A 204 -9.14 3.06 -10.05
C HIS A 204 -7.62 2.95 -10.02
N HIS A 205 -6.97 3.38 -8.94
CA HIS A 205 -5.54 3.19 -8.76
C HIS A 205 -5.16 1.71 -8.75
N ARG A 206 -6.02 0.91 -8.12
CA ARG A 206 -5.85 -0.53 -8.07
C ARG A 206 -5.96 -1.17 -9.43
N GLU A 207 -6.88 -0.70 -10.26
CA GLU A 207 -7.03 -1.18 -11.64
C GLU A 207 -5.70 -1.06 -12.41
N CYS A 208 -5.06 0.10 -12.37
CA CYS A 208 -3.82 0.32 -13.08
C CYS A 208 -2.71 -0.67 -12.67
N GLY A 209 -2.55 -0.91 -11.37
CA GLY A 209 -1.59 -1.86 -10.85
C GLY A 209 -1.93 -3.30 -11.21
N LEU A 210 -3.18 -3.69 -11.04
CA LEU A 210 -3.63 -5.05 -11.31
C LEU A 210 -3.62 -5.39 -12.80
N ARG A 211 -3.96 -4.44 -13.67
CA ARG A 211 -3.92 -4.65 -15.13
C ARG A 211 -2.52 -5.04 -15.59
N ARG A 212 -1.47 -4.44 -15.05
CA ARG A 212 -0.08 -4.84 -15.32
C ARG A 212 0.27 -6.23 -14.78
N GLY A 213 -0.38 -6.64 -13.70
CA GLY A 213 -0.17 -7.94 -13.07
C GLY A 213 -0.95 -9.10 -13.67
N LEU A 214 -1.97 -8.81 -14.47
CA LEU A 214 -2.80 -9.83 -15.12
C LEU A 214 -2.21 -10.18 -16.48
N VAL A 215 -1.33 -11.15 -16.50
CA VAL A 215 -0.78 -11.73 -17.75
C VAL A 215 -1.13 -13.22 -17.77
N PRO A 216 -2.34 -13.57 -18.24
CA PRO A 216 -2.87 -14.91 -18.11
C PRO A 216 -2.06 -15.98 -18.83
N ASP A 217 -1.47 -15.62 -19.97
CA ASP A 217 -0.70 -16.53 -20.83
C ASP A 217 0.79 -16.59 -20.47
N MET A 218 1.21 -15.91 -19.40
CA MET A 218 2.60 -15.88 -18.98
C MET A 218 3.03 -17.22 -18.36
N LEU A 219 4.26 -17.63 -18.66
CA LEU A 219 4.90 -18.74 -17.97
C LEU A 219 4.97 -18.48 -16.48
N ARG A 220 4.92 -19.54 -15.67
CA ARG A 220 5.02 -19.42 -14.23
C ARG A 220 6.43 -19.02 -13.80
N LEU A 221 6.59 -17.75 -13.47
CA LEU A 221 7.85 -17.14 -13.12
C LEU A 221 7.81 -16.60 -11.68
N THR A 222 8.95 -16.17 -11.19
CA THR A 222 9.07 -15.44 -9.94
C THR A 222 9.62 -14.07 -10.21
N GLU A 223 8.98 -13.09 -9.62
CA GLU A 223 9.36 -11.69 -9.68
C GLU A 223 9.03 -10.98 -8.38
N ASP A 224 9.54 -9.77 -8.21
CA ASP A 224 9.13 -8.86 -7.15
C ASP A 224 7.78 -8.25 -7.48
N HIS A 225 6.72 -8.95 -7.17
CA HIS A 225 5.35 -8.54 -7.45
C HIS A 225 4.50 -8.52 -6.18
N GLY A 226 5.14 -8.29 -5.06
CA GLY A 226 4.48 -8.26 -3.77
C GLY A 226 3.48 -7.11 -3.61
N VAL A 227 2.68 -7.20 -2.58
CA VAL A 227 1.74 -6.15 -2.16
C VAL A 227 2.30 -5.45 -0.94
N CYS A 228 2.47 -4.13 -1.03
CA CYS A 228 3.03 -3.31 0.05
C CYS A 228 1.96 -2.92 1.06
N LEU A 229 1.95 -3.55 2.18
CA LEU A 229 0.88 -3.35 3.16
C LEU A 229 0.97 -2.02 3.91
N SER A 230 2.10 -1.31 3.84
CA SER A 230 2.25 0.00 4.47
C SER A 230 1.79 1.18 3.63
N SER A 231 1.45 0.95 2.37
CA SER A 231 0.93 1.98 1.47
C SER A 231 -0.36 1.58 0.75
N CYS A 232 -0.70 0.31 0.77
CA CYS A 232 -1.91 -0.23 0.20
C CYS A 232 -3.00 -0.34 1.28
N LEU A 233 -3.85 0.63 1.39
CA LEU A 233 -4.59 0.86 2.62
C LEU A 233 -5.96 0.19 2.67
N ASP A 234 -6.78 0.36 1.64
CA ASP A 234 -8.07 -0.31 1.58
C ASP A 234 -8.08 -1.30 0.42
N TYR A 235 -8.72 -2.43 0.63
CA TYR A 235 -8.84 -3.50 -0.36
C TYR A 235 -7.49 -4.13 -0.79
N PHE A 236 -6.44 -4.06 0.06
CA PHE A 236 -5.18 -4.75 -0.23
C PHE A 236 -5.40 -6.24 -0.50
N GLU A 237 -6.42 -6.80 0.11
CA GLU A 237 -6.82 -8.20 -0.07
C GLU A 237 -7.22 -8.54 -1.50
N ASP A 238 -7.80 -7.61 -2.26
CA ASP A 238 -8.11 -7.82 -3.67
C ASP A 238 -6.83 -7.98 -4.51
N GLU A 239 -5.83 -7.17 -4.21
CA GLU A 239 -4.52 -7.21 -4.88
C GLU A 239 -3.76 -8.47 -4.51
N LEU A 240 -3.79 -8.82 -3.23
CA LEU A 240 -3.13 -10.03 -2.76
C LEU A 240 -3.81 -11.30 -3.30
N VAL A 241 -5.13 -11.29 -3.45
CA VAL A 241 -5.88 -12.39 -4.11
C VAL A 241 -5.46 -12.52 -5.58
N VAL A 242 -5.37 -11.43 -6.32
CA VAL A 242 -4.87 -11.47 -7.70
C VAL A 242 -3.44 -12.00 -7.75
N GLN A 243 -2.56 -11.50 -6.92
CA GLN A 243 -1.17 -11.93 -6.85
C GLN A 243 -1.04 -13.43 -6.52
N ALA A 244 -1.81 -13.89 -5.54
CA ALA A 244 -1.71 -15.26 -5.04
C ALA A 244 -2.41 -16.30 -5.93
N PHE A 245 -3.53 -15.94 -6.58
CA PHE A 245 -4.40 -16.93 -7.24
C PHE A 245 -4.53 -16.75 -8.76
N SER A 246 -4.24 -15.58 -9.31
CA SER A 246 -4.34 -15.35 -10.76
C SER A 246 -3.00 -15.41 -11.46
N ARG A 247 -1.96 -14.85 -10.85
CA ARG A 247 -0.65 -14.70 -11.49
C ARG A 247 0.15 -15.99 -11.49
N ALA A 248 0.98 -16.13 -12.50
CA ALA A 248 1.84 -17.29 -12.66
C ALA A 248 3.16 -17.15 -11.88
N LEU A 249 3.07 -16.94 -10.57
CA LEU A 249 4.23 -16.69 -9.71
C LEU A 249 4.61 -17.90 -8.87
N ILE A 250 5.91 -18.09 -8.68
CA ILE A 250 6.48 -19.09 -7.76
C ILE A 250 6.57 -18.49 -6.36
N LEU A 251 7.05 -17.26 -6.21
CA LEU A 251 7.06 -16.55 -4.93
C LEU A 251 5.69 -15.88 -4.71
N SER A 252 4.80 -16.59 -4.03
CA SER A 252 3.42 -16.14 -3.87
C SER A 252 2.74 -16.93 -2.74
N PRO A 253 1.91 -16.32 -1.87
CA PRO A 253 1.73 -14.88 -1.72
C PRO A 253 2.99 -14.14 -1.26
N GLU A 254 3.14 -12.90 -1.70
CA GLU A 254 4.27 -12.04 -1.36
C GLU A 254 3.79 -10.68 -0.90
N ILE A 255 4.34 -10.20 0.21
CA ILE A 255 4.05 -8.89 0.78
C ILE A 255 5.33 -8.12 1.06
N TYR A 256 5.23 -6.80 0.93
CA TYR A 256 6.28 -5.82 1.19
C TYR A 256 5.91 -4.85 2.30
N GLY A 257 6.83 -3.95 2.56
CA GLY A 257 6.63 -2.84 3.46
C GLY A 257 6.50 -3.28 4.91
N THR A 258 5.76 -2.52 5.69
CA THR A 258 5.55 -2.79 7.12
C THR A 258 4.13 -3.31 7.36
N PRO A 259 3.91 -4.63 7.37
CA PRO A 259 2.57 -5.20 7.54
C PRO A 259 1.94 -4.87 8.89
N ALA A 260 2.72 -4.51 9.89
CA ALA A 260 2.22 -4.07 11.18
C ALA A 260 1.39 -2.76 11.11
N LEU A 261 1.42 -2.04 9.99
CA LEU A 261 0.60 -0.85 9.76
C LEU A 261 -0.83 -1.15 9.29
N LEU A 262 -1.23 -2.40 9.22
CA LEU A 262 -2.62 -2.80 9.05
C LEU A 262 -3.43 -2.60 10.33
N ARG A 263 -4.77 -2.46 10.19
CA ARG A 263 -5.70 -2.49 11.32
C ARG A 263 -5.83 -3.88 11.90
N ASP A 264 -6.24 -3.95 13.15
CA ASP A 264 -6.44 -5.23 13.87
C ASP A 264 -7.44 -6.18 13.17
N ASP A 265 -8.44 -5.65 12.47
CA ASP A 265 -9.43 -6.43 11.72
C ASP A 265 -8.92 -6.90 10.34
N GLU A 266 -7.80 -6.39 9.87
CA GLU A 266 -7.20 -6.77 8.57
C GLU A 266 -6.23 -7.95 8.69
N PHE A 267 -5.61 -8.18 9.84
CA PHE A 267 -4.71 -9.32 10.03
C PHE A 267 -5.35 -10.69 9.77
N PRO A 268 -6.58 -10.96 10.21
CA PRO A 268 -7.27 -12.20 9.85
C PRO A 268 -7.44 -12.38 8.33
N ARG A 269 -7.72 -11.29 7.58
CA ARG A 269 -7.90 -11.34 6.12
C ARG A 269 -6.58 -11.63 5.42
N LEU A 270 -5.49 -10.96 5.84
CA LEU A 270 -4.15 -11.25 5.37
C LEU A 270 -3.81 -12.74 5.57
N ALA A 271 -3.99 -13.22 6.79
CA ALA A 271 -3.71 -14.60 7.14
C ALA A 271 -4.59 -15.58 6.36
N ARG A 272 -5.87 -15.25 6.15
CA ARG A 272 -6.81 -16.10 5.40
C ARG A 272 -6.36 -16.32 3.95
N ILE A 273 -5.85 -15.29 3.28
CA ILE A 273 -5.34 -15.40 1.91
C ILE A 273 -4.12 -16.33 1.86
N TYR A 274 -3.17 -16.18 2.78
CA TYR A 274 -2.02 -17.09 2.90
C TYR A 274 -2.43 -18.53 3.17
N ASN A 275 -3.39 -18.73 4.06
CA ASN A 275 -3.89 -20.06 4.41
C ASN A 275 -4.63 -20.72 3.24
N LEU A 276 -5.44 -19.96 2.48
CA LEU A 276 -6.09 -20.46 1.27
C LEU A 276 -5.08 -20.78 0.17
N ALA A 277 -4.07 -19.93 -0.03
CA ALA A 277 -2.99 -20.20 -0.99
C ALA A 277 -2.21 -21.45 -0.61
N ALA A 278 -1.93 -21.67 0.65
CA ALA A 278 -1.29 -22.89 1.14
C ALA A 278 -2.18 -24.12 0.92
N LYS A 279 -3.49 -24.01 1.18
CA LYS A 279 -4.48 -25.08 0.97
C LYS A 279 -4.57 -25.52 -0.48
N TYR A 280 -4.69 -24.58 -1.40
CA TYR A 280 -4.84 -24.82 -2.84
C TYR A 280 -3.51 -24.80 -3.61
N ARG A 281 -2.39 -24.89 -2.92
CA ARG A 281 -1.03 -24.75 -3.46
C ARG A 281 -0.74 -25.61 -4.68
N LYS A 282 -1.29 -26.84 -4.70
CA LYS A 282 -1.15 -27.77 -5.81
C LYS A 282 -1.95 -27.33 -7.04
N GLN A 283 -3.14 -26.77 -6.82
CA GLN A 283 -4.01 -26.26 -7.86
C GLN A 283 -3.46 -24.98 -8.50
N LEU A 284 -2.65 -24.21 -7.78
CA LEU A 284 -2.11 -22.94 -8.26
C LEU A 284 -0.94 -23.09 -9.24
N VAL A 285 -0.49 -24.30 -9.57
CA VAL A 285 0.64 -24.54 -10.49
C VAL A 285 0.25 -24.31 -11.94
N GLU A 286 -0.89 -24.82 -12.36
CA GLU A 286 -1.34 -24.78 -13.74
C GLU A 286 -2.66 -24.02 -13.87
N GLY A 287 -2.81 -23.26 -14.93
CA GLY A 287 -4.00 -22.46 -15.16
C GLY A 287 -4.06 -21.89 -16.56
N PHE A 288 -5.18 -21.28 -16.87
CA PHE A 288 -5.42 -20.63 -18.15
C PHE A 288 -6.43 -19.48 -17.98
N PRO A 289 -6.42 -18.50 -18.91
CA PRO A 289 -7.41 -17.45 -18.92
C PRO A 289 -8.78 -18.00 -19.29
N LEU A 290 -9.81 -17.57 -18.58
CA LEU A 290 -11.20 -17.85 -18.96
C LEU A 290 -11.62 -16.90 -20.08
N LYS A 291 -12.40 -17.39 -21.00
CA LYS A 291 -12.90 -16.63 -22.15
C LYS A 291 -14.41 -16.81 -22.28
N ASP A 292 -15.10 -15.71 -22.51
CA ASP A 292 -16.54 -15.72 -22.74
C ASP A 292 -16.90 -16.60 -23.94
N ASP A 293 -18.04 -17.27 -23.85
CA ASP A 293 -18.68 -18.04 -24.92
C ASP A 293 -20.17 -17.64 -25.02
N ASP A 294 -20.97 -18.41 -25.78
CA ASP A 294 -22.40 -18.14 -25.94
C ASP A 294 -23.22 -18.27 -24.64
N VAL A 295 -22.69 -18.89 -23.61
CA VAL A 295 -23.36 -19.18 -22.33
C VAL A 295 -22.62 -18.56 -21.14
N CYS A 296 -21.29 -18.68 -21.16
CA CYS A 296 -20.42 -18.24 -20.09
C CYS A 296 -20.00 -16.79 -20.28
N SER A 297 -19.96 -16.04 -19.18
CA SER A 297 -19.37 -14.71 -19.17
C SER A 297 -18.49 -14.58 -17.93
N PHE A 298 -17.22 -14.27 -18.13
CA PHE A 298 -16.22 -14.20 -17.07
C PHE A 298 -15.66 -12.79 -16.87
N GLY A 299 -15.98 -11.86 -17.79
CA GLY A 299 -15.35 -10.56 -17.85
C GLY A 299 -13.92 -10.62 -18.43
N GLU A 300 -13.29 -9.48 -18.56
CA GLU A 300 -12.00 -9.36 -19.27
C GLU A 300 -10.82 -10.00 -18.55
N ASN A 301 -10.88 -10.12 -17.23
CA ASN A 301 -9.75 -10.56 -16.41
C ASN A 301 -10.16 -11.69 -15.47
N ALA A 302 -10.26 -12.87 -16.05
CA ALA A 302 -10.61 -14.08 -15.33
C ALA A 302 -9.61 -15.19 -15.61
N VAL A 303 -9.21 -15.90 -14.56
CA VAL A 303 -8.24 -16.99 -14.61
C VAL A 303 -8.79 -18.19 -13.86
N SER A 304 -8.62 -19.38 -14.39
CA SER A 304 -8.90 -20.66 -13.74
C SER A 304 -7.60 -21.44 -13.54
N ARG A 305 -7.33 -21.87 -12.32
CA ARG A 305 -6.18 -22.72 -11.96
C ARG A 305 -6.65 -23.99 -11.31
N GLY A 306 -5.93 -25.07 -11.50
CA GLY A 306 -6.24 -26.33 -10.86
C GLY A 306 -6.14 -27.53 -11.78
N ASP A 307 -6.75 -28.63 -11.32
CA ASP A 307 -6.79 -29.89 -12.00
C ASP A 307 -8.24 -30.24 -12.49
N ALA A 308 -8.44 -31.43 -12.99
CA ALA A 308 -9.74 -31.88 -13.46
C ALA A 308 -10.83 -31.95 -12.37
N ARG A 309 -10.47 -31.91 -11.08
CA ARG A 309 -11.37 -32.17 -9.96
C ARG A 309 -11.64 -30.92 -9.12
N THR A 310 -10.65 -29.99 -9.05
CA THR A 310 -10.74 -28.76 -8.26
C THR A 310 -10.21 -27.58 -9.07
N ARG A 311 -11.03 -26.55 -9.20
CA ARG A 311 -10.71 -25.30 -9.89
C ARG A 311 -10.79 -24.13 -8.94
N VAL A 312 -9.75 -23.31 -8.97
CA VAL A 312 -9.64 -22.02 -8.26
C VAL A 312 -9.75 -20.95 -9.33
N MET A 313 -10.81 -20.18 -9.26
CA MET A 313 -11.13 -19.16 -10.27
C MET A 313 -11.07 -17.77 -9.64
N THR A 314 -10.40 -16.87 -10.33
CA THR A 314 -10.31 -15.46 -9.93
C THR A 314 -10.92 -14.61 -11.01
N PHE A 315 -11.81 -13.70 -10.62
CA PHE A 315 -12.46 -12.72 -11.48
C PHE A 315 -12.06 -11.34 -10.99
N LYS A 316 -11.57 -10.48 -11.87
CA LYS A 316 -11.28 -9.09 -11.57
C LYS A 316 -12.14 -8.20 -12.45
N ASN A 317 -13.03 -7.45 -11.82
CA ASN A 317 -13.79 -6.40 -12.49
C ASN A 317 -12.97 -5.11 -12.54
N LEU A 318 -12.63 -4.67 -13.74
CA LEU A 318 -11.95 -3.40 -13.99
C LEU A 318 -12.91 -2.32 -14.51
N GLU A 319 -14.22 -2.64 -14.53
CA GLU A 319 -15.25 -1.75 -15.04
C GLU A 319 -15.93 -0.96 -13.91
N TRP A 320 -16.52 0.14 -14.32
CA TRP A 320 -17.29 1.04 -13.47
C TRP A 320 -18.63 0.47 -12.99
N LYS A 321 -19.03 -0.66 -13.54
CA LYS A 321 -20.30 -1.33 -13.23
C LYS A 321 -20.02 -2.73 -12.71
N PRO A 322 -20.85 -3.23 -11.80
CA PRO A 322 -20.79 -4.64 -11.45
C PRO A 322 -21.15 -5.48 -12.66
N PHE A 323 -20.58 -6.67 -12.74
CA PHE A 323 -21.01 -7.68 -13.68
C PHE A 323 -21.35 -8.98 -12.95
N GLU A 324 -22.03 -9.88 -13.64
CA GLU A 324 -22.30 -11.22 -13.12
C GLU A 324 -21.45 -12.23 -13.90
N ALA A 325 -20.53 -12.89 -13.21
CA ALA A 325 -19.81 -14.00 -13.79
C ALA A 325 -20.76 -15.19 -13.94
N VAL A 326 -20.90 -15.71 -15.16
CA VAL A 326 -21.71 -16.88 -15.51
C VAL A 326 -20.79 -18.05 -15.80
N ILE A 327 -20.75 -19.01 -14.88
CA ILE A 327 -19.79 -20.10 -14.86
C ILE A 327 -20.54 -21.39 -15.13
N ARG A 328 -20.20 -22.09 -16.23
CA ARG A 328 -20.64 -23.48 -16.46
C ARG A 328 -19.63 -24.44 -15.84
N LEU A 329 -20.08 -25.33 -15.00
CA LEU A 329 -19.23 -26.26 -14.26
C LEU A 329 -18.81 -27.45 -15.10
N ASP A 330 -17.95 -27.24 -16.07
CA ASP A 330 -17.46 -28.25 -17.01
C ASP A 330 -16.03 -27.93 -17.50
N GLU A 331 -15.69 -28.47 -18.65
CA GLU A 331 -14.38 -28.27 -19.30
C GLU A 331 -14.09 -26.83 -19.67
N THR A 332 -15.08 -25.93 -19.75
CA THR A 332 -14.85 -24.49 -20.01
C THR A 332 -14.03 -23.85 -18.92
N ILE A 333 -14.16 -24.31 -17.69
CA ILE A 333 -13.33 -23.88 -16.56
C ILE A 333 -12.20 -24.86 -16.22
N GLY A 334 -12.07 -25.95 -16.99
CA GLY A 334 -11.11 -27.03 -16.76
C GLY A 334 -11.57 -28.11 -15.76
N LEU A 335 -12.85 -28.14 -15.39
CA LEU A 335 -13.43 -29.14 -14.51
C LEU A 335 -14.00 -30.29 -15.37
N SER A 336 -13.33 -31.44 -15.42
CA SER A 336 -13.76 -32.57 -16.27
C SER A 336 -14.23 -33.77 -15.48
N ALA A 337 -13.95 -33.85 -14.19
CA ALA A 337 -14.38 -34.96 -13.34
C ALA A 337 -15.90 -34.96 -13.09
N ASP A 338 -16.50 -36.12 -13.01
CA ASP A 338 -17.90 -36.30 -12.64
C ASP A 338 -18.06 -36.35 -11.12
N GLY A 339 -19.22 -35.93 -10.62
CA GLY A 339 -19.58 -35.95 -9.22
C GLY A 339 -20.44 -34.75 -8.79
N ASP A 340 -20.67 -34.65 -7.49
CA ASP A 340 -21.28 -33.49 -6.87
C ASP A 340 -20.21 -32.40 -6.71
N ILE A 341 -20.46 -31.20 -7.23
CA ILE A 341 -19.52 -30.11 -7.28
C ILE A 341 -19.91 -29.10 -6.21
N THR A 342 -19.12 -29.01 -5.16
CA THR A 342 -19.26 -27.92 -4.15
C THR A 342 -18.63 -26.66 -4.66
N VAL A 343 -19.37 -25.54 -4.65
CA VAL A 343 -18.90 -24.23 -5.09
C VAL A 343 -18.93 -23.26 -3.94
N VAL A 344 -17.76 -22.66 -3.65
CA VAL A 344 -17.58 -21.69 -2.57
C VAL A 344 -16.94 -20.44 -3.12
N GLN A 345 -17.53 -19.29 -2.86
CA GLN A 345 -16.87 -17.99 -2.98
C GLN A 345 -16.05 -17.75 -1.72
N TYR A 346 -14.79 -17.32 -1.84
CA TYR A 346 -13.91 -17.02 -0.71
C TYR A 346 -13.65 -15.54 -0.53
N HIS A 347 -13.75 -14.78 -1.61
CA HIS A 347 -13.49 -13.35 -1.60
C HIS A 347 -14.54 -12.62 -2.49
N PRO A 348 -15.04 -11.41 -2.14
CA PRO A 348 -14.64 -10.57 -1.00
C PRO A 348 -15.11 -11.05 0.38
N THR A 349 -16.12 -11.89 0.42
CA THR A 349 -16.62 -12.59 1.62
C THR A 349 -16.79 -14.06 1.30
N GLN A 350 -16.67 -14.91 2.30
CA GLN A 350 -16.91 -16.33 2.09
C GLN A 350 -18.44 -16.62 2.05
N ARG A 351 -18.83 -17.41 1.06
CA ARG A 351 -20.21 -17.86 0.85
C ARG A 351 -20.22 -19.24 0.23
N LEU A 352 -20.98 -20.15 0.78
CA LEU A 352 -21.33 -21.38 0.07
C LEU A 352 -22.37 -21.06 -1.00
N LEU A 353 -21.99 -21.22 -2.27
CA LEU A 353 -22.92 -21.01 -3.40
C LEU A 353 -23.85 -22.21 -3.61
N GLY A 354 -23.40 -23.40 -3.26
CA GLY A 354 -24.20 -24.61 -3.32
C GLY A 354 -23.41 -25.86 -3.73
N THR A 355 -24.19 -26.94 -3.95
CA THR A 355 -23.70 -28.19 -4.56
C THR A 355 -24.43 -28.38 -5.87
N PHE A 356 -23.72 -28.67 -6.93
CA PHE A 356 -24.15 -28.68 -8.30
C PHE A 356 -23.73 -29.96 -8.98
N LYS A 357 -24.20 -30.16 -10.21
CA LYS A 357 -23.74 -31.22 -11.12
C LYS A 357 -22.91 -30.66 -12.26
N LYS A 358 -22.15 -31.51 -12.91
CA LYS A 358 -21.43 -31.14 -14.12
C LYS A 358 -22.38 -30.57 -15.17
N GLY A 359 -22.01 -29.44 -15.76
CA GLY A 359 -22.80 -28.70 -16.73
C GLY A 359 -23.79 -27.69 -16.13
N ASP A 360 -24.01 -27.70 -14.82
CA ASP A 360 -24.83 -26.67 -14.16
C ASP A 360 -24.18 -25.28 -14.26
N ILE A 361 -25.02 -24.26 -14.20
CA ILE A 361 -24.59 -22.86 -14.27
C ILE A 361 -24.64 -22.25 -12.89
N VAL A 362 -23.52 -21.61 -12.50
CA VAL A 362 -23.39 -20.81 -11.29
C VAL A 362 -23.22 -19.35 -11.69
N ARG A 363 -23.91 -18.46 -10.98
CA ARG A 363 -23.86 -17.01 -11.18
C ARG A 363 -23.24 -16.35 -9.97
N VAL A 364 -22.22 -15.51 -10.21
CA VAL A 364 -21.46 -14.86 -9.16
C VAL A 364 -21.39 -13.36 -9.44
N PRO A 365 -21.98 -12.51 -8.59
CA PRO A 365 -21.85 -11.07 -8.74
C PRO A 365 -20.43 -10.62 -8.42
N VAL A 366 -19.86 -9.83 -9.30
CA VAL A 366 -18.53 -9.20 -9.12
C VAL A 366 -18.73 -7.69 -9.15
N ALA A 367 -18.52 -7.06 -8.02
CA ALA A 367 -18.70 -5.63 -7.88
C ALA A 367 -17.66 -4.85 -8.72
N GLN A 368 -17.97 -3.60 -9.02
CA GLN A 368 -17.08 -2.71 -9.76
C GLN A 368 -15.73 -2.59 -9.05
N PHE A 369 -14.65 -2.68 -9.81
CA PHE A 369 -13.26 -2.62 -9.35
C PHE A 369 -12.85 -3.65 -8.29
N ARG A 370 -13.70 -4.65 -8.01
CA ARG A 370 -13.41 -5.67 -6.99
C ARG A 370 -12.91 -6.97 -7.63
N THR A 371 -12.26 -7.74 -6.81
CA THR A 371 -11.83 -9.11 -7.12
C THR A 371 -12.78 -10.11 -6.48
N CYS A 372 -13.04 -11.24 -7.16
CA CYS A 372 -13.78 -12.35 -6.62
C CYS A 372 -12.96 -13.64 -6.74
N LEU A 373 -12.92 -14.44 -5.67
CA LEU A 373 -12.27 -15.75 -5.64
C LEU A 373 -13.31 -16.83 -5.41
N VAL A 374 -13.40 -17.77 -6.34
CA VAL A 374 -14.35 -18.90 -6.30
C VAL A 374 -13.60 -20.21 -6.46
N VAL A 375 -13.98 -21.21 -5.68
CA VAL A 375 -13.50 -22.58 -5.81
C VAL A 375 -14.66 -23.51 -6.14
N ALA A 376 -14.48 -24.34 -7.16
CA ALA A 376 -15.38 -25.44 -7.51
C ALA A 376 -14.65 -26.79 -7.39
N SER A 377 -15.17 -27.73 -6.62
CA SER A 377 -14.51 -29.02 -6.37
C SER A 377 -15.47 -30.19 -6.28
N VAL A 378 -15.15 -31.28 -6.97
CA VAL A 378 -15.85 -32.56 -6.83
C VAL A 378 -15.37 -33.36 -5.60
N ASP A 379 -14.21 -33.03 -5.05
CA ASP A 379 -13.70 -33.65 -3.83
C ASP A 379 -14.31 -33.07 -2.55
N GLY A 380 -15.25 -32.11 -2.71
CA GLY A 380 -15.76 -31.29 -1.64
C GLY A 380 -14.77 -30.19 -1.24
N VAL A 381 -15.13 -29.44 -0.23
CA VAL A 381 -14.31 -28.36 0.31
C VAL A 381 -14.13 -28.62 1.81
N ASP A 382 -12.90 -28.95 2.19
CA ASP A 382 -12.55 -29.09 3.60
C ASP A 382 -12.29 -27.72 4.22
N ASP A 383 -13.34 -27.05 4.65
CA ASP A 383 -13.30 -25.71 5.23
C ASP A 383 -14.51 -25.49 6.16
N ILE A 384 -14.53 -24.32 6.83
CA ILE A 384 -15.69 -23.86 7.58
C ILE A 384 -16.76 -23.45 6.57
N LEU A 385 -17.85 -24.20 6.52
CA LEU A 385 -18.97 -23.93 5.63
C LEU A 385 -20.23 -23.59 6.45
N LEU A 386 -20.80 -22.45 6.13
CA LEU A 386 -22.09 -22.00 6.67
C LEU A 386 -23.10 -21.85 5.52
N SER A 387 -24.36 -22.21 5.79
CA SER A 387 -25.44 -21.97 4.83
C SER A 387 -26.03 -20.57 4.99
N ASN A 388 -26.56 -20.03 3.89
CA ASN A 388 -27.41 -18.84 3.88
C ASN A 388 -26.78 -17.58 4.51
N CYS A 389 -25.47 -17.42 4.44
CA CYS A 389 -24.81 -16.22 4.95
C CYS A 389 -23.53 -15.89 4.19
N ASP A 390 -23.13 -14.63 4.31
CA ASP A 390 -21.80 -14.16 3.97
C ASP A 390 -21.04 -14.03 5.27
N TYR A 391 -19.81 -14.52 5.29
CA TYR A 391 -19.01 -14.58 6.52
C TYR A 391 -17.51 -14.50 6.22
N GLU A 392 -16.73 -14.28 7.28
CA GLU A 392 -15.29 -14.37 7.27
C GLU A 392 -14.81 -15.36 8.32
N VAL A 393 -13.93 -16.26 7.95
CA VAL A 393 -13.21 -17.10 8.91
C VAL A 393 -12.07 -16.26 9.48
N VAL A 394 -12.28 -15.74 10.69
CA VAL A 394 -11.33 -14.88 11.38
C VAL A 394 -10.15 -15.69 11.92
N ARG A 395 -10.43 -16.88 12.43
CA ARG A 395 -9.40 -17.78 12.98
C ARG A 395 -9.85 -19.23 12.91
N ASP A 396 -8.98 -20.07 12.35
CA ASP A 396 -9.06 -21.52 12.41
C ASP A 396 -7.65 -22.08 12.69
N VAL A 397 -7.32 -22.18 13.96
CA VAL A 397 -6.02 -22.65 14.45
C VAL A 397 -6.24 -23.82 15.40
N ALA A 398 -5.46 -24.88 15.24
CA ALA A 398 -5.54 -26.07 16.08
C ALA A 398 -5.45 -25.75 17.58
N GLY A 399 -6.32 -26.35 18.38
CA GLY A 399 -6.35 -26.17 19.83
C GLY A 399 -7.04 -24.88 20.31
N ARG A 400 -7.62 -24.10 19.39
CA ARG A 400 -8.41 -22.91 19.71
C ARG A 400 -9.82 -23.00 19.11
N PRO A 401 -10.82 -22.32 19.69
CA PRO A 401 -12.11 -22.18 19.04
C PRO A 401 -11.96 -21.53 17.68
N VAL A 402 -12.65 -22.08 16.67
CA VAL A 402 -12.81 -21.43 15.37
C VAL A 402 -13.65 -20.17 15.58
N THR A 403 -13.20 -19.06 15.05
CA THR A 403 -13.93 -17.79 15.12
C THR A 403 -14.34 -17.37 13.70
N VAL A 404 -15.61 -17.09 13.54
CA VAL A 404 -16.20 -16.66 12.26
C VAL A 404 -16.98 -15.37 12.52
N ASN A 405 -16.88 -14.42 11.62
CA ASN A 405 -17.67 -13.21 11.60
C ASN A 405 -18.75 -13.34 10.52
N ILE A 406 -20.02 -13.38 10.91
CA ILE A 406 -21.15 -13.46 9.98
C ILE A 406 -21.51 -12.04 9.56
N ALA A 407 -21.22 -11.69 8.31
CA ALA A 407 -21.41 -10.35 7.79
C ALA A 407 -22.84 -10.08 7.30
N ARG A 408 -23.52 -11.10 6.78
CA ARG A 408 -24.90 -11.02 6.30
C ARG A 408 -25.56 -12.38 6.42
N ALA A 409 -26.81 -12.42 6.83
CA ALA A 409 -27.63 -13.63 6.86
C ALA A 409 -28.85 -13.48 5.94
N ASN A 410 -29.16 -14.55 5.19
CA ASN A 410 -30.26 -14.60 4.22
C ASN A 410 -31.20 -15.78 4.55
N GLY A 411 -31.68 -15.84 5.81
CA GLY A 411 -32.49 -16.93 6.33
C GLY A 411 -31.79 -17.72 7.43
N ASN A 412 -32.24 -18.96 7.68
CA ASN A 412 -31.64 -19.82 8.72
C ASN A 412 -30.18 -20.15 8.38
N VAL A 413 -29.27 -19.70 9.22
CA VAL A 413 -27.85 -20.00 9.14
C VAL A 413 -27.56 -21.30 9.87
N ARG A 414 -26.81 -22.20 9.22
CA ARG A 414 -26.40 -23.48 9.77
C ARG A 414 -24.93 -23.74 9.50
N VAL A 415 -24.22 -24.34 10.45
CA VAL A 415 -22.87 -24.86 10.28
C VAL A 415 -22.96 -26.21 9.57
N LEU A 416 -22.39 -26.30 8.38
CA LEU A 416 -22.41 -27.54 7.58
C LEU A 416 -21.18 -28.40 7.82
N SER A 417 -20.08 -27.80 8.21
CA SER A 417 -18.82 -28.51 8.53
C SER A 417 -19.00 -29.36 9.78
N GLN A 418 -18.42 -30.54 9.74
CA GLN A 418 -18.51 -31.55 10.80
C GLN A 418 -17.42 -31.38 11.86
N GLY A 419 -17.59 -32.08 13.01
CA GLY A 419 -16.56 -32.17 14.04
C GLY A 419 -16.64 -31.10 15.14
N PHE A 420 -17.68 -30.25 15.14
CA PHE A 420 -17.93 -29.27 16.20
C PHE A 420 -18.85 -29.84 17.28
N LYS A 421 -18.51 -29.60 18.55
CA LYS A 421 -19.26 -30.02 19.75
C LYS A 421 -20.11 -28.90 20.29
N SER A 422 -19.71 -27.64 20.10
CA SER A 422 -20.50 -26.50 20.57
C SER A 422 -20.40 -25.32 19.59
N ALA A 423 -21.45 -24.49 19.59
CA ALA A 423 -21.51 -23.23 18.89
C ALA A 423 -22.01 -22.14 19.85
N SER A 424 -21.44 -20.94 19.72
CA SER A 424 -21.94 -19.75 20.44
C SER A 424 -21.92 -18.54 19.47
N LEU A 425 -22.99 -17.76 19.55
CA LEU A 425 -23.17 -16.54 18.77
C LEU A 425 -23.17 -15.35 19.74
N ASP A 426 -22.28 -14.40 19.55
CA ASP A 426 -22.09 -13.23 20.42
C ASP A 426 -21.99 -13.61 21.92
N GLY A 427 -21.24 -14.69 22.16
CA GLY A 427 -21.02 -15.24 23.50
C GLY A 427 -22.15 -16.05 24.08
N LYS A 428 -23.31 -16.18 23.40
CA LYS A 428 -24.44 -17.02 23.81
C LYS A 428 -24.38 -18.38 23.16
N LYS A 429 -24.55 -19.46 23.95
CA LYS A 429 -24.66 -20.81 23.41
C LYS A 429 -25.84 -20.90 22.44
N THR A 430 -25.58 -21.38 21.23
CA THR A 430 -26.55 -21.47 20.14
C THR A 430 -26.36 -22.82 19.43
N PRO A 431 -26.72 -23.94 20.10
CA PRO A 431 -26.54 -25.28 19.55
C PRO A 431 -27.36 -25.53 18.28
N GLU A 432 -28.40 -24.77 18.03
CA GLU A 432 -29.25 -24.80 16.85
C GLU A 432 -28.45 -24.61 15.58
N LEU A 433 -27.36 -23.83 15.63
CA LEU A 433 -26.44 -23.61 14.51
C LEU A 433 -25.78 -24.91 14.01
N LEU A 434 -25.60 -25.90 14.90
CA LEU A 434 -25.05 -27.22 14.55
C LEU A 434 -26.13 -28.22 14.14
N ALA A 435 -27.41 -27.92 14.34
CA ALA A 435 -28.57 -28.79 14.08
C ALA A 435 -29.38 -28.25 12.90
N ASP A 436 -30.50 -27.61 13.20
CA ASP A 436 -31.49 -27.17 12.22
C ASP A 436 -31.21 -25.78 11.64
N GLY A 437 -30.27 -25.06 12.25
CA GLY A 437 -29.98 -23.67 11.93
C GLY A 437 -30.86 -22.70 12.74
N THR A 438 -30.53 -21.43 12.69
CA THR A 438 -31.26 -20.35 13.34
C THR A 438 -31.21 -19.06 12.53
N GLU A 439 -32.21 -18.21 12.67
CA GLU A 439 -32.19 -16.87 12.11
C GLU A 439 -31.19 -15.99 12.87
N ILE A 440 -30.40 -15.25 12.12
CA ILE A 440 -29.39 -14.33 12.65
C ILE A 440 -29.67 -12.93 12.11
N ASN A 441 -29.85 -11.98 13.01
CA ASN A 441 -29.91 -10.57 12.63
C ASN A 441 -28.52 -9.96 12.71
N VAL A 442 -28.06 -9.43 11.60
CA VAL A 442 -26.74 -8.83 11.46
C VAL A 442 -26.88 -7.39 10.96
N ASN A 443 -26.28 -6.46 11.69
CA ASN A 443 -26.11 -5.09 11.22
C ASN A 443 -24.81 -5.01 10.43
N VAL A 444 -24.91 -4.98 9.12
CA VAL A 444 -23.76 -4.83 8.23
C VAL A 444 -23.53 -3.35 7.94
N ILE A 445 -22.33 -2.87 8.27
CA ILE A 445 -21.92 -1.49 7.90
C ILE A 445 -21.15 -1.49 6.57
N ASN A 446 -20.66 -2.63 6.14
CA ASN A 446 -19.77 -2.73 4.99
C ASN A 446 -20.54 -2.87 3.70
N LYS A 447 -20.62 -1.78 2.93
CA LYS A 447 -21.26 -1.76 1.61
C LYS A 447 -20.19 -1.71 0.52
N GLU A 448 -20.48 -2.35 -0.62
CA GLU A 448 -19.70 -2.17 -1.82
C GLU A 448 -19.80 -0.70 -2.29
N PRO A 449 -18.77 -0.18 -3.00
CA PRO A 449 -18.83 1.19 -3.52
C PRO A 449 -20.10 1.42 -4.33
N GLU A 450 -20.85 2.45 -3.97
CA GLU A 450 -22.09 2.82 -4.63
C GLU A 450 -21.84 3.91 -5.67
N TYR A 451 -22.22 3.66 -6.91
CA TYR A 451 -22.08 4.64 -7.98
C TYR A 451 -23.04 5.82 -7.78
N LEU A 452 -22.49 7.02 -7.60
CA LEU A 452 -23.27 8.24 -7.38
C LEU A 452 -23.59 8.99 -8.68
N GLY A 453 -22.70 8.94 -9.67
CA GLY A 453 -22.94 9.57 -10.94
C GLY A 453 -21.67 9.99 -11.69
N LYS A 454 -21.91 10.51 -12.90
CA LYS A 454 -20.91 11.13 -13.77
C LYS A 454 -21.02 12.64 -13.64
N PHE A 455 -19.86 13.30 -13.62
CA PHE A 455 -19.80 14.76 -13.63
C PHE A 455 -20.11 15.32 -15.02
N GLU A 456 -20.85 16.41 -15.05
CA GLU A 456 -21.18 17.13 -16.27
C GLU A 456 -20.39 18.44 -16.34
N LEU A 457 -20.05 18.88 -17.55
CA LEU A 457 -19.42 20.17 -17.80
C LEU A 457 -20.31 21.31 -17.28
N CYS A 458 -19.72 22.32 -16.68
CA CYS A 458 -20.41 23.53 -16.23
C CYS A 458 -19.49 24.74 -16.33
N ASP A 459 -20.07 25.91 -16.20
CA ASP A 459 -19.29 27.15 -16.08
C ASP A 459 -18.47 27.16 -14.81
N THR A 460 -17.27 27.72 -14.88
CA THR A 460 -16.41 27.88 -13.71
C THR A 460 -17.04 28.88 -12.73
N PRO A 461 -17.29 28.48 -11.47
CA PRO A 461 -17.96 29.35 -10.52
C PRO A 461 -17.04 30.48 -10.04
N ASP A 462 -17.62 31.62 -9.65
CA ASP A 462 -16.86 32.75 -9.09
C ASP A 462 -16.08 32.41 -7.82
N PHE A 463 -16.44 31.32 -7.12
CA PHE A 463 -15.75 30.80 -5.95
C PHE A 463 -14.75 29.65 -6.25
N ALA A 464 -14.30 29.52 -7.50
CA ALA A 464 -13.38 28.44 -7.90
C ALA A 464 -12.07 28.46 -7.10
N GLU A 465 -11.58 29.64 -6.71
CA GLU A 465 -10.41 29.78 -5.83
C GLU A 465 -10.64 29.12 -4.47
N ALA A 466 -11.82 29.30 -3.89
CA ALA A 466 -12.14 28.68 -2.61
C ALA A 466 -12.24 27.16 -2.69
N LEU A 467 -12.73 26.62 -3.81
CA LEU A 467 -12.74 25.18 -4.08
C LEU A 467 -11.32 24.63 -4.17
N TYR A 468 -10.47 25.28 -4.94
CA TYR A 468 -9.05 24.90 -5.06
C TYR A 468 -8.33 24.94 -3.72
N GLU A 469 -8.46 26.04 -2.99
CA GLU A 469 -7.84 26.18 -1.68
C GLU A 469 -8.39 25.16 -0.67
N ALA A 470 -9.69 24.80 -0.75
CA ALA A 470 -10.26 23.76 0.09
C ALA A 470 -9.60 22.40 -0.15
N ASP A 471 -9.38 22.01 -1.40
CA ASP A 471 -8.69 20.77 -1.74
C ASP A 471 -7.23 20.82 -1.26
N CYS A 472 -6.55 21.92 -1.48
CA CYS A 472 -5.15 22.09 -1.04
C CYS A 472 -4.98 22.04 0.48
N PHE A 473 -5.92 22.59 1.24
CA PHE A 473 -5.90 22.53 2.71
C PHE A 473 -6.19 21.14 3.27
N ALA A 474 -6.95 20.33 2.55
CA ALA A 474 -7.24 18.96 2.95
C ALA A 474 -6.04 18.02 2.75
N THR A 475 -5.08 18.41 1.91
CA THR A 475 -3.86 17.65 1.65
C THR A 475 -2.97 17.72 2.89
N ASP A 476 -2.66 16.59 3.50
CA ASP A 476 -1.74 16.53 4.62
C ASP A 476 -0.28 16.30 4.16
N GLY A 477 0.68 16.62 5.01
CA GLY A 477 2.11 16.48 4.73
C GLY A 477 2.70 15.15 5.21
N HIS A 478 1.90 14.28 5.78
CA HIS A 478 2.39 13.02 6.32
C HIS A 478 2.92 12.07 5.24
N SER A 479 3.90 11.28 5.60
CA SER A 479 4.35 10.15 4.77
C SER A 479 3.26 9.10 4.63
N LEU A 480 3.39 8.22 3.63
CA LEU A 480 2.45 7.10 3.46
C LEU A 480 2.41 6.20 4.70
N GLU A 481 3.54 5.96 5.34
CA GLU A 481 3.64 5.15 6.55
C GLU A 481 2.95 5.81 7.74
N MET A 482 3.13 7.12 7.90
CA MET A 482 2.44 7.87 8.95
C MET A 482 0.92 7.91 8.69
N GLN A 483 0.51 8.13 7.47
CA GLN A 483 -0.90 8.04 7.09
C GLN A 483 -1.47 6.65 7.38
N SER A 484 -0.71 5.60 7.08
CA SER A 484 -1.09 4.22 7.39
C SER A 484 -1.20 3.97 8.89
N LEU A 485 -0.29 4.52 9.68
CA LEU A 485 -0.34 4.43 11.14
C LEU A 485 -1.58 5.14 11.71
N ILE A 486 -1.87 6.35 11.22
CA ILE A 486 -3.05 7.12 11.63
C ILE A 486 -4.33 6.34 11.30
N ARG A 487 -4.42 5.77 10.10
CA ARG A 487 -5.53 4.92 9.68
C ARG A 487 -5.65 3.65 10.53
N ALA A 488 -4.54 2.99 10.78
CA ALA A 488 -4.52 1.76 11.57
C ALA A 488 -4.97 1.98 13.02
N GLY A 489 -4.73 3.17 13.54
CA GLY A 489 -5.09 3.53 14.90
C GLY A 489 -4.39 2.69 15.96
N LYS A 490 -4.98 2.62 17.15
CA LYS A 490 -4.44 1.79 18.24
C LYS A 490 -4.64 0.30 17.96
N THR A 491 -3.66 -0.50 18.38
CA THR A 491 -3.76 -1.96 18.33
C THR A 491 -3.95 -2.54 19.74
N LYS A 492 -4.62 -3.66 19.82
CA LYS A 492 -4.73 -4.47 21.04
C LYS A 492 -3.64 -5.55 21.15
N TYR A 493 -2.79 -5.69 20.13
CA TYR A 493 -1.78 -6.74 20.05
C TYR A 493 -0.39 -6.17 20.37
N PRO A 494 0.27 -6.63 21.44
CA PRO A 494 1.61 -6.15 21.82
C PRO A 494 2.66 -6.37 20.75
N GLU A 495 2.57 -7.45 19.98
CA GLU A 495 3.52 -7.75 18.91
C GLU A 495 3.40 -6.76 17.75
N VAL A 496 2.18 -6.32 17.44
CA VAL A 496 1.92 -5.28 16.44
C VAL A 496 2.46 -3.93 16.92
N GLU A 497 2.19 -3.58 18.18
CA GLU A 497 2.71 -2.36 18.79
C GLU A 497 4.24 -2.35 18.79
N ALA A 498 4.87 -3.47 19.15
CA ALA A 498 6.34 -3.60 19.13
C ALA A 498 6.90 -3.38 17.71
N ALA A 499 6.30 -4.00 16.68
CA ALA A 499 6.74 -3.84 15.30
C ALA A 499 6.57 -2.40 14.79
N ARG A 500 5.46 -1.73 15.13
CA ARG A 500 5.24 -0.31 14.82
C ARG A 500 6.28 0.58 15.52
N ASN A 501 6.53 0.35 16.80
CA ASN A 501 7.50 1.11 17.56
C ASN A 501 8.93 0.91 17.05
N ALA A 502 9.30 -0.31 16.66
CA ALA A 502 10.59 -0.61 16.05
C ALA A 502 10.76 0.12 14.72
N PHE A 503 9.72 0.12 13.89
CA PHE A 503 9.74 0.81 12.60
C PHE A 503 9.90 2.32 12.75
N PHE A 504 9.03 2.99 13.51
CA PHE A 504 9.11 4.44 13.75
C PHE A 504 10.20 4.83 14.75
N GLY A 505 10.80 3.85 15.44
CA GLY A 505 11.90 4.00 16.38
C GLY A 505 13.27 4.19 15.75
N GLN A 506 13.40 4.00 14.46
CA GLN A 506 14.68 4.03 13.75
C GLN A 506 15.36 5.39 13.87
N GLU A 507 16.64 5.39 14.25
CA GLU A 507 17.42 6.60 14.34
C GLU A 507 17.63 7.22 12.95
N GLY A 508 17.34 8.51 12.85
CA GLY A 508 17.51 9.25 11.62
C GLY A 508 16.50 8.93 10.53
N TYR A 509 15.44 8.18 10.87
CA TYR A 509 14.37 7.96 9.93
C TYR A 509 13.70 9.28 9.55
N TRP A 510 13.68 9.58 8.28
CA TRP A 510 13.30 10.87 7.72
C TRP A 510 11.85 11.32 8.02
N ILE A 511 10.94 10.40 8.34
CA ILE A 511 9.57 10.71 8.76
C ILE A 511 9.58 11.51 10.08
N ARG A 512 10.52 11.21 10.96
CA ARG A 512 10.61 11.88 12.25
C ARG A 512 11.18 13.26 12.11
N GLY A 513 10.46 14.22 12.66
CA GLY A 513 10.86 15.60 12.66
C GLY A 513 10.60 16.35 11.37
N CYS A 514 9.92 15.72 10.39
CA CYS A 514 9.66 16.33 9.09
C CYS A 514 8.18 16.55 8.78
N ASP A 515 7.28 16.17 9.68
CA ASP A 515 5.84 16.33 9.50
C ASP A 515 5.35 17.75 9.85
N PRO A 516 4.22 18.21 9.28
CA PRO A 516 3.75 19.58 9.45
C PRO A 516 3.50 20.01 10.90
N GLU A 517 3.10 19.11 11.78
CA GLU A 517 2.85 19.37 13.20
C GLU A 517 4.08 19.87 13.94
N TYR A 518 5.27 19.53 13.46
CA TYR A 518 6.53 19.96 14.09
C TYR A 518 6.80 21.45 13.98
N MET A 519 6.07 22.17 13.12
CA MET A 519 6.09 23.63 13.14
C MET A 519 5.42 24.26 14.37
N PHE A 520 4.65 23.47 15.12
CA PHE A 520 3.79 23.95 16.22
C PHE A 520 4.13 23.33 17.57
N ASP A 521 5.03 22.38 17.65
CA ASP A 521 5.36 21.63 18.86
C ASP A 521 6.29 22.37 19.84
N GLY A 522 6.90 23.46 19.38
CA GLY A 522 7.77 24.33 20.20
C GLY A 522 9.14 23.74 20.51
N LYS A 523 9.59 22.72 19.79
CA LYS A 523 10.89 22.10 19.97
C LYS A 523 11.90 22.62 18.93
N ASP A 524 13.13 22.86 19.36
CA ASP A 524 14.20 23.38 18.48
C ASP A 524 14.79 22.29 17.53
N GLU A 525 14.68 21.04 17.94
CA GLU A 525 15.22 19.88 17.20
C GLU A 525 14.28 19.31 16.15
N THR A 526 13.02 19.68 16.15
CA THR A 526 12.01 19.24 15.19
C THR A 526 11.77 20.30 14.13
N PHE A 527 11.31 19.88 12.97
CA PHE A 527 11.02 20.77 11.86
C PHE A 527 10.06 20.11 10.86
N TYR A 528 9.41 20.93 10.07
CA TYR A 528 8.70 20.51 8.89
C TYR A 528 9.57 20.70 7.64
N ASP A 529 9.72 19.65 6.83
CA ASP A 529 10.43 19.76 5.56
C ASP A 529 9.60 19.12 4.44
N ALA A 530 9.14 19.95 3.51
CA ALA A 530 8.31 19.54 2.39
C ALA A 530 9.09 19.05 1.17
N ARG A 531 10.41 19.06 1.22
CA ARG A 531 11.21 18.53 0.12
C ARG A 531 10.90 17.07 -0.10
N SER A 532 11.02 16.61 -1.34
CA SER A 532 10.95 15.18 -1.61
C SER A 532 11.98 14.46 -0.74
N ARG A 533 11.47 13.64 0.12
CA ARG A 533 12.24 12.90 1.12
C ARG A 533 13.24 11.92 0.52
N LYS A 534 13.08 11.56 -0.75
CA LYS A 534 13.98 10.65 -1.45
C LYS A 534 15.08 11.36 -2.23
N TYR A 535 14.78 12.50 -2.84
CA TYR A 535 15.70 13.18 -3.78
C TYR A 535 15.92 14.65 -3.48
N GLY A 536 15.43 15.15 -2.35
CA GLY A 536 15.58 16.54 -1.97
C GLY A 536 14.99 17.54 -2.96
N ARG A 537 14.07 17.12 -3.80
CA ARG A 537 13.52 17.99 -4.84
C ARG A 537 12.40 18.85 -4.29
N ARG A 538 12.52 20.12 -4.54
CA ARG A 538 11.49 21.10 -4.26
C ARG A 538 10.47 21.14 -5.39
N ILE A 539 9.19 21.25 -5.04
CA ILE A 539 8.15 21.54 -6.01
C ILE A 539 8.18 23.03 -6.34
N LYS A 540 8.36 23.32 -7.62
CA LYS A 540 8.33 24.69 -8.12
C LYS A 540 6.96 25.34 -7.83
N ASN A 541 6.97 26.51 -7.20
CA ASN A 541 5.77 27.25 -6.83
C ASN A 541 4.88 26.56 -5.78
N GLY A 542 5.44 25.71 -4.94
CA GLY A 542 4.73 25.17 -3.79
C GLY A 542 4.19 26.25 -2.86
N CYS A 543 3.16 25.97 -2.12
CA CYS A 543 2.53 26.92 -1.22
C CYS A 543 2.26 26.26 0.13
N LEU A 544 2.78 26.88 1.20
CA LEU A 544 2.39 26.50 2.56
C LEU A 544 0.97 27.02 2.82
N ARG A 545 0.09 26.14 3.26
CA ARG A 545 -1.28 26.47 3.65
C ARG A 545 -1.51 25.97 5.08
N VAL A 546 -2.14 26.81 5.87
CA VAL A 546 -2.44 26.50 7.28
C VAL A 546 -3.90 26.82 7.58
N ASP A 547 -4.59 25.86 8.18
CA ASP A 547 -5.92 26.05 8.77
C ASP A 547 -5.80 26.00 10.30
N LEU A 548 -6.09 27.10 10.95
CA LEU A 548 -6.04 27.25 12.41
C LEU A 548 -7.24 26.58 13.11
N GLY A 549 -8.21 26.05 12.35
CA GLY A 549 -9.42 25.48 12.90
C GLY A 549 -10.38 26.50 13.54
N LYS A 550 -9.92 27.70 13.82
CA LYS A 550 -10.66 28.81 14.41
C LYS A 550 -10.15 30.14 13.91
N GLU A 551 -10.99 31.15 13.96
CA GLU A 551 -10.61 32.53 13.65
C GLU A 551 -9.76 33.12 14.79
N ILE A 552 -8.67 33.77 14.43
CA ILE A 552 -7.80 34.53 15.35
C ILE A 552 -7.61 35.95 14.85
N LEU A 553 -7.20 36.86 15.77
CA LEU A 553 -6.73 38.18 15.43
C LEU A 553 -5.26 38.30 15.89
N ALA A 554 -4.35 38.17 14.95
CA ALA A 554 -2.92 38.42 15.16
C ALA A 554 -2.52 39.72 14.46
N ASP A 555 -1.50 40.38 14.94
CA ASP A 555 -0.84 41.53 14.28
C ASP A 555 0.47 41.12 13.61
N SER A 556 1.05 39.96 14.01
CA SER A 556 2.24 39.43 13.37
C SER A 556 2.25 37.89 13.36
N VAL A 557 2.85 37.38 12.31
CA VAL A 557 3.14 35.96 12.12
C VAL A 557 4.65 35.79 12.02
N ARG A 558 5.23 34.99 12.90
CA ARG A 558 6.64 34.69 12.95
C ARG A 558 6.88 33.28 12.40
N ILE A 559 7.85 33.19 11.49
CA ILE A 559 8.26 31.91 10.93
C ILE A 559 9.75 31.74 11.15
N GLU A 560 10.16 30.66 11.80
CA GLU A 560 11.58 30.30 11.93
C GLU A 560 11.92 29.21 10.92
N VAL A 561 12.90 29.49 10.08
CA VAL A 561 13.29 28.63 8.97
C VAL A 561 14.78 28.35 8.99
N PHE A 562 15.18 27.25 8.35
CA PHE A 562 16.58 27.02 8.05
C PHE A 562 16.85 27.40 6.59
N ALA A 563 17.83 28.30 6.39
CA ALA A 563 18.29 28.73 5.08
C ALA A 563 19.66 28.13 4.81
N ALA A 564 19.72 27.15 3.93
CA ALA A 564 20.97 26.49 3.56
C ALA A 564 21.87 27.42 2.72
N ASP A 565 23.18 27.23 2.82
CA ASP A 565 24.18 27.97 2.02
C ASP A 565 24.13 27.52 0.55
N GLU A 566 24.48 28.40 -0.36
CA GLU A 566 24.69 28.04 -1.78
C GLU A 566 25.77 26.95 -1.91
N GLY A 567 25.42 25.90 -2.64
CA GLY A 567 26.33 24.78 -2.89
C GLY A 567 26.29 23.67 -1.85
N SER A 568 25.40 23.75 -0.86
CA SER A 568 25.07 22.61 -0.01
C SER A 568 24.50 21.46 -0.84
N GLU A 569 24.89 20.23 -0.53
CA GLU A 569 24.46 19.04 -1.29
C GLU A 569 22.93 18.86 -1.11
N GLY A 570 22.19 18.95 -2.20
CA GLY A 570 20.73 18.86 -2.19
C GLY A 570 19.98 20.15 -1.91
N CYS A 571 20.67 21.25 -1.75
CA CYS A 571 20.04 22.55 -1.48
C CYS A 571 19.50 23.20 -2.77
N VAL A 572 18.22 23.56 -2.72
CA VAL A 572 17.67 24.60 -3.60
C VAL A 572 17.78 25.93 -2.86
N PRO A 573 18.31 27.00 -3.46
CA PRO A 573 18.41 28.29 -2.78
C PRO A 573 17.08 28.70 -2.16
N ASN A 574 17.09 29.02 -0.89
CA ASN A 574 15.88 29.43 -0.20
C ASN A 574 15.42 30.80 -0.74
N VAL A 575 14.21 30.83 -1.23
CA VAL A 575 13.52 32.06 -1.56
C VAL A 575 12.67 32.44 -0.35
N PHE A 576 12.84 33.67 0.13
CA PHE A 576 12.01 34.20 1.21
C PHE A 576 10.89 35.01 0.56
N PRO A 577 9.62 34.58 0.65
CA PRO A 577 8.53 35.31 0.04
C PRO A 577 8.30 36.66 0.76
N ASP A 578 8.21 37.73 0.00
CA ASP A 578 7.93 39.08 0.55
C ASP A 578 6.47 39.23 0.96
N LEU A 579 5.59 38.34 0.50
CA LEU A 579 4.16 38.43 0.70
C LEU A 579 3.55 37.06 0.98
N GLY A 580 2.87 36.93 2.09
CA GLY A 580 1.89 35.89 2.38
C GLY A 580 0.47 36.43 2.33
N GLN A 581 -0.51 35.61 2.57
CA GLN A 581 -1.91 36.02 2.62
C GLN A 581 -2.68 35.30 3.73
N THR A 582 -3.68 35.98 4.27
CA THR A 582 -4.60 35.45 5.28
C THR A 582 -6.05 35.59 4.84
N SER A 583 -6.91 34.66 5.28
CA SER A 583 -8.33 34.67 4.93
C SER A 583 -9.18 34.10 6.06
N ARG A 584 -10.45 34.53 6.13
CA ARG A 584 -11.48 33.97 7.03
C ARG A 584 -12.21 32.79 6.39
N ASP A 585 -12.36 32.80 5.06
CA ASP A 585 -13.32 32.01 4.29
C ASP A 585 -12.72 31.36 3.03
N ARG A 586 -11.42 31.57 2.76
CA ARG A 586 -10.74 31.15 1.53
C ARG A 586 -11.23 31.81 0.23
N VAL A 587 -12.17 32.73 0.33
CA VAL A 587 -12.69 33.54 -0.80
C VAL A 587 -12.01 34.88 -0.85
N SER A 588 -11.93 35.55 0.31
CA SER A 588 -11.35 36.89 0.43
C SER A 588 -9.99 36.80 1.12
N TRP A 589 -8.94 37.14 0.40
CA TRP A 589 -7.56 37.11 0.88
C TRP A 589 -7.01 38.51 1.17
N HIS A 590 -6.36 38.66 2.30
CA HIS A 590 -5.68 39.87 2.75
C HIS A 590 -4.19 39.67 2.72
N ASP A 591 -3.48 40.63 2.18
CA ASP A 591 -2.02 40.62 2.11
C ASP A 591 -1.36 40.64 3.49
N MET A 592 -0.30 39.85 3.62
CA MET A 592 0.51 39.68 4.79
C MET A 592 1.98 39.93 4.39
N PRO A 593 2.45 41.21 4.39
CA PRO A 593 3.79 41.54 3.93
C PRO A 593 4.86 41.14 4.94
N LEU A 594 6.04 40.77 4.44
CA LEU A 594 7.24 40.55 5.24
C LEU A 594 7.74 41.89 5.75
N VAL A 595 7.83 42.02 7.09
CA VAL A 595 8.27 43.29 7.75
C VAL A 595 9.64 43.18 8.41
N SER A 596 10.12 41.96 8.66
CA SER A 596 11.43 41.73 9.23
C SER A 596 12.01 40.38 8.80
N LYS A 597 13.32 40.42 8.56
CA LYS A 597 14.14 39.20 8.32
C LYS A 597 15.39 39.32 9.17
N LYS A 598 15.68 38.33 10.01
CA LYS A 598 16.80 38.35 10.93
C LYS A 598 17.47 36.98 10.97
N GLU A 599 18.79 36.95 10.76
CA GLU A 599 19.58 35.75 11.04
C GLU A 599 19.70 35.59 12.58
N LEU A 600 19.35 34.39 13.06
CA LEU A 600 19.41 34.06 14.48
C LEU A 600 20.75 33.44 14.86
N ARG A 601 21.16 32.43 14.09
CA ARG A 601 22.40 31.70 14.33
C ARG A 601 22.82 30.88 13.11
N ARG A 602 24.11 30.56 13.03
CA ARG A 602 24.60 29.51 12.10
C ARG A 602 24.20 28.13 12.61
N ALA A 603 23.85 27.26 11.72
CA ALA A 603 23.43 25.90 12.02
C ALA A 603 23.88 24.90 10.93
N GLU A 604 23.90 23.65 11.32
CA GLU A 604 24.06 22.51 10.42
C GLU A 604 22.89 21.58 10.67
N GLU A 605 22.06 21.35 9.67
CA GLU A 605 20.78 20.71 9.81
C GLU A 605 20.66 19.46 8.91
N PRO A 606 19.98 18.40 9.39
CA PRO A 606 19.83 17.20 8.58
C PRO A 606 18.97 17.46 7.35
N PHE A 607 19.42 16.94 6.24
CA PHE A 607 18.65 16.94 5.01
C PHE A 607 17.76 15.68 4.96
N PRO A 608 16.44 15.79 4.86
CA PRO A 608 15.54 14.64 4.87
C PRO A 608 15.57 13.93 3.52
N ILE A 609 16.46 12.96 3.38
CA ILE A 609 16.51 12.07 2.23
C ILE A 609 16.07 10.68 2.66
N GLU A 610 15.17 10.06 1.94
CA GLU A 610 14.87 8.64 2.04
C GLU A 610 16.05 7.83 1.47
N ASN A 611 16.32 6.65 1.96
CA ASN A 611 17.41 5.76 1.56
C ASN A 611 18.80 6.30 1.87
N VAL A 612 19.02 6.80 3.06
CA VAL A 612 20.31 7.36 3.38
C VAL A 612 20.97 6.64 4.54
N ASP A 613 21.92 5.81 4.20
CA ASP A 613 23.00 5.45 5.10
C ASP A 613 23.91 6.66 5.40
N ARG A 614 23.75 7.73 4.67
CA ARG A 614 24.49 8.98 4.82
C ARG A 614 23.57 10.02 5.40
N LYS A 615 23.80 10.40 6.65
CA LYS A 615 23.25 11.65 7.18
C LYS A 615 23.88 12.80 6.40
N ILE A 616 23.13 13.35 5.47
CA ILE A 616 23.53 14.56 4.77
C ILE A 616 23.08 15.73 5.62
N TYR A 617 24.02 16.61 5.92
CA TYR A 617 23.73 17.84 6.65
C TYR A 617 24.00 19.02 5.74
N ASP A 618 23.03 19.92 5.67
CA ASP A 618 23.20 21.21 5.05
C ASP A 618 23.79 22.21 6.06
N LYS A 619 24.74 23.01 5.61
CA LYS A 619 25.23 24.17 6.37
C LYS A 619 24.40 25.39 5.98
N GLY A 620 24.07 26.19 6.97
CA GLY A 620 23.26 27.38 6.73
C GLY A 620 23.03 28.22 7.96
N SER A 621 21.92 28.95 7.96
CA SER A 621 21.53 29.81 9.07
C SER A 621 20.08 29.58 9.45
N ARG A 622 19.78 29.60 10.75
CA ARG A 622 18.42 29.80 11.23
C ARG A 622 18.04 31.25 11.03
N VAL A 623 16.90 31.48 10.41
CA VAL A 623 16.38 32.79 10.02
C VAL A 623 14.97 32.98 10.55
N GLU A 624 14.74 34.10 11.20
CA GLU A 624 13.42 34.55 11.61
C GLU A 624 12.83 35.47 10.52
N LEU A 625 11.63 35.12 10.07
CA LEU A 625 10.81 35.96 9.20
C LEU A 625 9.59 36.42 9.98
N VAL A 626 9.30 37.72 9.93
CA VAL A 626 8.11 38.28 10.57
C VAL A 626 7.24 38.94 9.52
N TYR A 627 6.00 38.50 9.46
CA TYR A 627 4.99 39.07 8.58
C TYR A 627 3.95 39.83 9.38
N SER A 628 3.41 40.91 8.80
CA SER A 628 2.34 41.70 9.40
C SER A 628 0.97 41.19 8.94
N ALA A 629 0.07 40.96 9.90
CA ALA A 629 -1.32 40.59 9.62
C ALA A 629 -2.25 41.71 10.13
N ALA A 630 -3.25 42.09 9.32
CA ALA A 630 -4.07 43.27 9.60
C ALA A 630 -5.54 42.98 9.93
N ALA A 631 -6.00 41.75 9.66
CA ALA A 631 -7.42 41.37 9.79
C ALA A 631 -7.56 40.02 10.53
N PRO A 632 -8.71 39.74 11.15
CA PRO A 632 -9.00 38.40 11.65
C PRO A 632 -8.96 37.37 10.54
N PHE A 633 -8.37 36.20 10.83
CA PHE A 633 -8.25 35.10 9.86
C PHE A 633 -8.28 33.74 10.53
N ARG A 634 -8.65 32.76 9.74
CA ARG A 634 -8.54 31.32 10.07
C ARG A 634 -7.51 30.62 9.18
N TYR A 635 -7.37 31.08 7.95
CA TYR A 635 -6.52 30.48 6.94
C TYR A 635 -5.32 31.37 6.64
N LEU A 636 -4.17 30.75 6.46
CA LEU A 636 -2.94 31.37 6.04
C LEU A 636 -2.38 30.64 4.83
N ARG A 637 -1.86 31.39 3.85
CA ARG A 637 -1.05 30.81 2.77
C ARG A 637 0.21 31.63 2.54
N LEU A 638 1.31 30.91 2.25
CA LEU A 638 2.61 31.50 1.96
C LEU A 638 3.17 30.87 0.68
N PRO A 639 3.13 31.58 -0.45
CA PRO A 639 3.67 31.09 -1.71
C PRO A 639 5.19 30.93 -1.65
N SER A 640 5.71 29.85 -2.22
CA SER A 640 7.15 29.55 -2.28
C SER A 640 7.88 29.71 -0.95
N PRO A 641 7.43 29.11 0.15
CA PRO A 641 8.08 29.21 1.44
C PRO A 641 9.45 28.52 1.41
N PRO A 642 10.34 28.80 2.39
CA PRO A 642 11.47 27.94 2.64
C PRO A 642 11.02 26.48 2.90
N ASP A 643 11.81 25.53 2.46
CA ASP A 643 11.45 24.11 2.55
C ASP A 643 11.49 23.58 3.98
N HIS A 644 12.34 24.17 4.83
CA HIS A 644 12.67 23.70 6.16
C HIS A 644 12.20 24.71 7.21
N ILE A 645 11.11 24.39 7.89
CA ILE A 645 10.43 25.30 8.83
C ILE A 645 10.44 24.70 10.24
N HIS A 646 11.01 25.43 11.19
CA HIS A 646 11.11 25.01 12.58
C HIS A 646 9.93 25.49 13.43
N ALA A 647 9.43 26.70 13.16
CA ALA A 647 8.32 27.24 13.93
C ALA A 647 7.43 28.16 13.09
N LEU A 648 6.15 28.08 13.35
CA LEU A 648 5.15 29.01 12.85
C LEU A 648 4.31 29.50 14.05
N GLU A 649 4.42 30.79 14.37
CA GLU A 649 3.88 31.37 15.58
C GLU A 649 3.07 32.64 15.28
N PHE A 650 2.04 32.87 16.06
CA PHE A 650 1.11 34.01 15.90
C PHE A 650 1.16 34.90 17.12
N TYR A 651 1.23 36.22 16.93
CA TYR A 651 1.36 37.18 18.01
C TYR A 651 0.28 38.26 17.92
N LYS A 652 -0.15 38.75 19.10
CA LYS A 652 -1.01 39.90 19.26
C LYS A 652 -0.44 40.78 20.37
N ASP A 653 -0.18 42.06 20.07
CA ASP A 653 0.41 43.02 21.01
C ASP A 653 1.68 42.47 21.69
N GLY A 654 2.53 41.78 20.90
CA GLY A 654 3.78 41.15 21.34
C GLY A 654 3.62 39.89 22.21
N LYS A 655 2.40 39.38 22.38
CA LYS A 655 2.13 38.10 23.08
C LYS A 655 1.82 36.98 22.08
N LYS A 656 2.48 35.83 22.28
CA LYS A 656 2.19 34.63 21.52
C LYS A 656 0.75 34.15 21.78
N LEU A 657 0.02 33.87 20.72
CA LEU A 657 -1.32 33.31 20.78
C LEU A 657 -1.24 31.78 20.85
N ASP A 658 -2.12 31.19 21.64
CA ASP A 658 -2.35 29.76 21.62
C ASP A 658 -3.34 29.41 20.50
N VAL A 659 -2.84 28.75 19.48
CA VAL A 659 -3.62 28.31 18.31
C VAL A 659 -3.97 26.82 18.34
N GLY A 660 -3.56 26.10 19.39
CA GLY A 660 -3.72 24.66 19.48
C GLY A 660 -2.81 23.95 18.48
N THR A 661 -3.34 22.92 17.81
CA THR A 661 -2.63 22.17 16.76
C THR A 661 -3.28 22.46 15.40
N PRO A 662 -2.77 23.48 14.67
CA PRO A 662 -3.24 23.79 13.33
C PRO A 662 -2.98 22.64 12.36
N LYS A 663 -3.77 22.60 11.28
CA LYS A 663 -3.47 21.75 10.13
C LYS A 663 -2.65 22.54 9.12
N ALA A 664 -1.63 21.90 8.56
CA ALA A 664 -0.87 22.48 7.47
C ALA A 664 -0.79 21.52 6.28
N SER A 665 -0.72 22.08 5.08
CA SER A 665 -0.57 21.30 3.85
C SER A 665 0.87 20.82 3.67
N ASN A 666 1.07 19.89 2.74
CA ASN A 666 2.39 19.34 2.39
C ASN A 666 3.21 20.23 1.46
N MET A 667 2.83 21.47 1.22
CA MET A 667 3.43 22.44 0.28
C MET A 667 3.52 21.97 -1.20
N LEU A 668 2.94 20.84 -1.55
CA LEU A 668 3.05 20.29 -2.90
C LEU A 668 2.07 20.93 -3.89
N ALA A 669 0.93 21.43 -3.42
CA ALA A 669 0.01 22.12 -4.26
C ALA A 669 0.51 23.53 -4.58
N ALA A 670 0.74 23.79 -5.88
CA ALA A 670 1.24 25.08 -6.34
C ALA A 670 0.25 26.20 -6.04
N PHE A 671 0.74 27.43 -6.03
CA PHE A 671 -0.11 28.59 -6.12
C PHE A 671 -0.56 28.73 -7.58
N LYS A 672 -1.87 28.63 -7.83
CA LYS A 672 -2.42 28.60 -9.20
C LYS A 672 -2.89 29.96 -9.68
N ASP A 673 -2.81 30.12 -10.97
CA ASP A 673 -3.44 31.20 -11.69
C ASP A 673 -4.85 30.72 -12.14
N PHE A 674 -5.89 31.27 -11.52
CA PHE A 674 -7.27 30.82 -11.74
C PHE A 674 -7.82 31.20 -13.10
N ASP A 675 -7.21 32.15 -13.80
CA ASP A 675 -7.54 32.46 -15.20
C ASP A 675 -7.17 31.30 -16.15
N ARG A 676 -6.44 30.30 -15.66
CA ARG A 676 -6.05 29.11 -16.40
C ARG A 676 -6.89 27.87 -16.15
N ILE A 677 -8.03 27.99 -15.49
CA ILE A 677 -8.96 26.86 -15.41
C ILE A 677 -9.47 26.56 -16.82
N VAL A 678 -9.15 25.38 -17.30
CA VAL A 678 -9.47 24.96 -18.68
C VAL A 678 -10.88 24.40 -18.75
N SER A 679 -11.28 23.64 -17.75
CA SER A 679 -12.61 23.09 -17.66
C SER A 679 -13.06 22.87 -16.21
N THR A 680 -14.35 22.99 -15.98
CA THR A 680 -14.99 22.70 -14.71
C THR A 680 -16.11 21.70 -14.93
N ARG A 681 -16.20 20.72 -14.05
CA ARG A 681 -17.28 19.73 -14.04
C ARG A 681 -17.94 19.71 -12.67
N LYS A 682 -19.20 19.35 -12.66
CA LYS A 682 -20.03 19.33 -11.46
C LYS A 682 -20.85 18.05 -11.39
N LEU A 683 -21.01 17.52 -10.18
CA LEU A 683 -21.98 16.50 -9.84
C LEU A 683 -22.71 16.92 -8.56
N THR A 684 -24.04 16.88 -8.58
CA THR A 684 -24.86 17.05 -7.38
C THR A 684 -25.27 15.68 -6.87
N VAL A 685 -24.99 15.35 -5.62
CA VAL A 685 -25.34 14.08 -5.01
C VAL A 685 -26.12 14.29 -3.72
N GLU A 686 -26.96 13.33 -3.37
CA GLU A 686 -27.59 13.25 -2.05
C GLU A 686 -26.81 12.26 -1.20
N VAL A 687 -26.25 12.74 -0.11
CA VAL A 687 -25.51 11.88 0.85
C VAL A 687 -26.52 11.12 1.69
N PRO A 688 -26.45 9.79 1.78
CA PRO A 688 -27.38 9.01 2.61
C PRO A 688 -27.36 9.48 4.06
N ALA A 689 -28.54 9.60 4.67
CA ALA A 689 -28.65 9.97 6.09
C ALA A 689 -28.06 8.93 7.03
N ASP A 690 -28.01 7.69 6.58
CA ASP A 690 -27.47 6.51 7.28
C ASP A 690 -26.07 6.12 6.83
N ALA A 691 -25.37 7.00 6.09
CA ALA A 691 -23.97 6.77 5.72
C ALA A 691 -23.12 6.48 6.97
N SER A 692 -22.21 5.51 6.86
CA SER A 692 -21.38 5.11 7.99
C SER A 692 -20.48 6.26 8.46
N PRO A 693 -20.01 6.24 9.72
CA PRO A 693 -19.06 7.24 10.21
C PRO A 693 -17.77 7.34 9.39
N ASP A 694 -17.40 6.24 8.76
CA ASP A 694 -16.18 6.13 7.96
C ASP A 694 -16.41 6.32 6.45
N ALA A 695 -17.63 6.73 6.05
CA ALA A 695 -17.98 6.91 4.65
C ALA A 695 -17.17 8.06 4.03
N PHE A 696 -16.81 7.88 2.78
CA PHE A 696 -16.19 8.89 1.95
C PHE A 696 -16.69 8.81 0.51
N ILE A 697 -16.64 9.92 -0.19
CA ILE A 697 -16.95 9.97 -1.61
C ILE A 697 -15.63 9.94 -2.36
N THR A 698 -15.44 8.90 -3.16
CA THR A 698 -14.31 8.81 -4.10
C THR A 698 -14.72 9.47 -5.40
N VAL A 699 -13.98 10.49 -5.80
CA VAL A 699 -14.07 11.07 -7.14
C VAL A 699 -12.89 10.58 -7.94
N THR A 700 -13.15 9.97 -9.08
CA THR A 700 -12.11 9.35 -9.89
C THR A 700 -12.24 9.78 -11.35
N VAL A 701 -11.11 9.88 -12.01
CA VAL A 701 -10.97 10.44 -13.34
C VAL A 701 -10.44 9.39 -14.28
N ASP A 702 -11.08 9.23 -15.42
CA ASP A 702 -10.71 8.31 -16.47
C ASP A 702 -9.84 9.01 -17.52
N ASP A 703 -8.83 8.31 -18.02
CA ASP A 703 -8.00 8.72 -19.17
C ASP A 703 -7.15 10.00 -19.00
N ILE A 704 -6.82 10.42 -17.79
CA ILE A 704 -5.89 11.55 -17.57
C ILE A 704 -4.49 11.07 -17.17
N TYR A 705 -3.49 11.57 -17.84
CA TYR A 705 -2.09 11.50 -17.47
C TYR A 705 -1.75 12.56 -16.43
N GLY A 706 -1.44 12.12 -15.22
CA GLY A 706 -1.06 13.01 -14.12
C GLY A 706 -2.25 13.67 -13.42
N ASN A 707 -2.18 13.75 -12.12
CA ASN A 707 -3.26 14.30 -11.28
C ASN A 707 -2.97 15.69 -10.77
N ASP A 708 -1.84 16.24 -11.13
CA ASP A 708 -1.38 17.48 -10.52
C ASP A 708 -2.21 18.68 -11.00
N SER A 709 -3.06 18.46 -12.00
CA SER A 709 -3.90 19.47 -12.63
C SER A 709 -5.37 19.41 -12.28
N LEU A 710 -5.82 18.36 -11.58
CA LEU A 710 -7.21 18.21 -11.18
C LEU A 710 -7.37 18.44 -9.68
N TYR A 711 -8.30 19.32 -9.32
CA TYR A 711 -8.65 19.65 -7.95
C TYR A 711 -10.13 19.43 -7.73
N VAL A 712 -10.48 18.80 -6.62
CA VAL A 712 -11.85 18.39 -6.31
C VAL A 712 -12.26 18.90 -4.95
N ALA A 713 -13.39 19.57 -4.89
CA ALA A 713 -13.99 19.99 -3.63
C ALA A 713 -15.51 19.93 -3.70
N ALA A 714 -16.13 19.71 -2.54
CA ALA A 714 -17.57 19.76 -2.39
C ALA A 714 -18.02 21.08 -1.75
N VAL A 715 -19.26 21.47 -2.04
CA VAL A 715 -19.96 22.55 -1.37
C VAL A 715 -21.16 21.96 -0.63
N CYS A 716 -21.22 22.19 0.67
CA CYS A 716 -22.33 21.80 1.52
C CYS A 716 -22.73 22.97 2.41
N ASP A 717 -23.96 23.46 2.27
CA ASP A 717 -24.50 24.60 3.04
C ASP A 717 -23.58 25.86 3.04
N GLY A 718 -22.86 26.09 1.94
CA GLY A 718 -21.95 27.22 1.79
C GLY A 718 -20.52 26.97 2.34
N GLU A 719 -20.27 25.84 2.94
CA GLU A 719 -18.92 25.39 3.36
C GLU A 719 -18.22 24.68 2.20
N TYR A 720 -16.93 24.95 2.03
CA TYR A 720 -16.06 24.30 1.03
C TYR A 720 -15.29 23.16 1.66
N ILE A 721 -15.45 21.96 1.16
CA ILE A 721 -14.91 20.72 1.70
C ILE A 721 -13.98 20.11 0.66
N GLY A 722 -12.68 20.08 0.94
CA GLY A 722 -11.68 19.48 0.07
C GLY A 722 -11.50 17.98 0.29
N CYS A 723 -10.65 17.38 -0.51
CA CYS A 723 -10.31 15.98 -0.38
C CYS A 723 -9.38 15.75 0.80
N PHE A 724 -9.64 14.71 1.58
CA PHE A 724 -8.78 14.33 2.68
C PHE A 724 -7.75 13.28 2.24
N ASP A 725 -6.68 13.16 3.02
CA ASP A 725 -5.66 12.11 2.86
C ASP A 725 -5.13 11.95 1.43
N ARG A 726 -5.18 13.04 0.67
CA ARG A 726 -4.52 13.09 -0.60
C ARG A 726 -3.05 12.88 -0.34
N ALA A 727 -2.55 11.71 -0.68
CA ALA A 727 -1.12 11.47 -0.62
C ALA A 727 -0.43 12.58 -1.38
N PRO A 728 0.67 13.10 -0.85
CA PRO A 728 1.45 14.05 -1.59
C PRO A 728 1.66 13.46 -2.97
N ALA A 729 1.27 14.22 -4.00
CA ALA A 729 1.65 13.90 -5.35
C ALA A 729 3.17 13.94 -5.36
N HIS A 730 3.81 12.85 -4.98
CA HIS A 730 5.22 12.73 -5.13
C HIS A 730 5.50 12.50 -6.62
N PRO A 731 5.87 13.53 -7.36
CA PRO A 731 6.37 13.28 -8.69
C PRO A 731 7.72 12.57 -8.62
N VAL A 732 8.13 12.14 -7.40
CA VAL A 732 9.53 11.91 -7.24
C VAL A 732 9.82 10.76 -6.34
N ASN A 733 9.46 9.74 -6.83
CA ASN A 733 10.14 8.51 -6.71
C ASN A 733 11.03 8.40 -7.96
N TRP A 734 12.21 7.84 -7.89
CA TRP A 734 12.95 7.44 -9.09
C TRP A 734 12.17 6.38 -9.89
N TRP A 735 11.18 5.77 -9.27
CA TRP A 735 10.09 5.03 -9.84
C TRP A 735 9.01 5.92 -10.49
N GLY A 736 9.23 7.22 -10.58
CA GLY A 736 8.24 8.20 -11.06
C GLY A 736 7.67 7.89 -12.44
N HIS A 737 8.44 7.27 -13.30
CA HIS A 737 7.96 6.82 -14.60
C HIS A 737 6.91 5.71 -14.49
N TRP A 738 7.02 4.81 -13.50
CA TRP A 738 6.01 3.77 -13.29
C TRP A 738 4.77 4.33 -12.61
N VAL A 739 4.98 5.25 -11.69
CA VAL A 739 3.86 5.97 -11.09
C VAL A 739 3.07 6.70 -12.17
N VAL A 740 3.75 7.38 -13.10
CA VAL A 740 3.09 8.04 -14.24
C VAL A 740 2.39 7.02 -15.12
N GLU A 741 3.04 5.93 -15.49
CA GLU A 741 2.44 4.89 -16.31
C GLU A 741 1.23 4.22 -15.68
N CYS A 742 1.20 4.09 -14.35
CA CYS A 742 0.12 3.41 -13.64
C CYS A 742 -0.93 4.35 -13.05
N SER A 743 -0.64 5.64 -12.93
CA SER A 743 -1.55 6.65 -12.40
C SER A 743 -2.08 7.59 -13.45
N HIS A 744 -2.38 7.07 -14.63
CA HIS A 744 -3.14 7.83 -15.63
C HIS A 744 -4.45 8.36 -15.07
N LYS A 745 -4.86 7.84 -13.96
CA LYS A 745 -6.16 8.05 -13.38
C LYS A 745 -5.99 8.59 -11.98
N SER A 746 -6.72 9.66 -11.71
CA SER A 746 -6.68 10.41 -10.46
C SER A 746 -7.85 10.01 -9.60
N SER A 747 -7.63 9.93 -8.30
CA SER A 747 -8.72 9.77 -7.36
C SER A 747 -8.59 10.73 -6.20
N HIS A 748 -9.72 11.24 -5.77
CA HIS A 748 -9.87 12.22 -4.72
C HIS A 748 -10.90 11.73 -3.72
N TYR A 749 -10.70 12.02 -2.44
CA TYR A 749 -11.54 11.52 -1.36
C TYR A 749 -12.14 12.66 -0.56
N ILE A 750 -13.46 12.69 -0.49
CA ILE A 750 -14.19 13.63 0.34
C ILE A 750 -14.77 12.85 1.50
N ARG A 751 -14.36 13.16 2.72
CA ARG A 751 -14.93 12.54 3.91
C ARG A 751 -16.39 12.97 4.09
N VAL A 752 -17.25 12.01 4.34
CA VAL A 752 -18.65 12.27 4.69
C VAL A 752 -18.74 12.52 6.19
N ASP A 753 -18.82 13.77 6.58
CA ASP A 753 -19.05 14.14 7.97
C ASP A 753 -20.54 14.16 8.35
N GLU A 754 -20.83 14.36 9.63
CA GLU A 754 -22.21 14.39 10.12
C GLU A 754 -23.05 15.52 9.49
N ASN A 755 -22.39 16.63 9.12
CA ASN A 755 -23.10 17.79 8.54
C ASN A 755 -23.53 17.55 7.09
N MET A 756 -22.93 16.58 6.42
CA MET A 756 -23.25 16.24 5.02
C MET A 756 -24.37 15.22 4.90
N ARG A 757 -24.62 14.41 5.96
CA ARG A 757 -25.60 13.32 5.91
C ARG A 757 -27.02 13.84 5.71
N GLY A 758 -27.75 13.19 4.82
CA GLY A 758 -29.11 13.56 4.46
C GLY A 758 -29.22 14.86 3.67
N LYS A 759 -28.10 15.41 3.18
CA LYS A 759 -28.08 16.65 2.42
C LYS A 759 -27.66 16.42 0.98
N LYS A 760 -28.04 17.39 0.14
CA LYS A 760 -27.51 17.51 -1.22
C LYS A 760 -26.22 18.31 -1.16
N ILE A 761 -25.20 17.80 -1.80
CA ILE A 761 -23.90 18.46 -1.96
C ILE A 761 -23.58 18.63 -3.44
N ASP A 762 -22.90 19.69 -3.75
CA ASP A 762 -22.36 19.97 -5.08
C ASP A 762 -20.88 19.66 -5.07
N ILE A 763 -20.42 18.73 -5.89
CA ILE A 763 -19.01 18.37 -6.02
C ILE A 763 -18.50 18.96 -7.33
N TYR A 764 -17.39 19.69 -7.25
CA TYR A 764 -16.74 20.31 -8.39
C TYR A 764 -15.39 19.68 -8.65
N ALA A 765 -15.06 19.52 -9.92
CA ALA A 765 -13.75 19.11 -10.40
C ALA A 765 -13.20 20.20 -11.31
N LEU A 766 -12.10 20.85 -10.88
CA LEU A 766 -11.42 21.93 -11.58
C LEU A 766 -10.19 21.38 -12.29
N HIS A 767 -10.05 21.64 -13.57
CA HIS A 767 -8.92 21.21 -14.38
C HIS A 767 -8.14 22.41 -14.95
N PHE A 768 -6.78 22.39 -14.84
CA PHE A 768 -5.93 23.55 -15.07
C PHE A 768 -5.03 23.50 -16.31
N ASP A 769 -4.58 22.35 -16.79
CA ASP A 769 -3.42 22.34 -17.69
C ASP A 769 -3.71 22.08 -19.16
N PHE A 770 -4.63 21.22 -19.51
CA PHE A 770 -5.02 21.02 -20.90
C PHE A 770 -6.49 20.73 -21.04
N ASP A 771 -7.03 21.17 -22.15
CA ASP A 771 -8.38 20.83 -22.50
C ASP A 771 -8.42 19.37 -22.95
N MET A 772 -9.05 18.54 -22.11
CA MET A 772 -9.35 17.16 -22.46
C MET A 772 -10.86 17.04 -22.52
N GLU A 773 -11.43 17.31 -23.70
CA GLU A 773 -12.87 17.28 -23.90
C GLU A 773 -13.48 15.91 -23.56
N ASP A 774 -12.71 14.84 -23.65
CA ASP A 774 -13.20 13.47 -23.55
C ASP A 774 -12.97 12.79 -22.21
N PHE A 775 -12.28 13.41 -21.23
CA PHE A 775 -12.10 12.75 -19.96
C PHE A 775 -13.39 12.69 -19.12
N ARG A 776 -13.58 11.58 -18.46
CA ARG A 776 -14.76 11.32 -17.64
C ARG A 776 -14.39 11.38 -16.16
N VAL A 777 -15.26 12.01 -15.37
CA VAL A 777 -15.15 12.08 -13.92
C VAL A 777 -16.38 11.43 -13.31
N PHE A 778 -16.15 10.55 -12.33
CA PHE A 778 -17.21 9.78 -11.68
C PHE A 778 -17.07 9.87 -10.17
N ALA A 779 -18.16 9.68 -9.45
CA ALA A 779 -18.16 9.59 -8.00
C ALA A 779 -18.79 8.30 -7.52
N TYR A 780 -18.23 7.81 -6.41
CA TYR A 780 -18.69 6.65 -5.67
C TYR A 780 -18.78 6.97 -4.20
N LEU A 781 -19.82 6.50 -3.54
CA LEU A 781 -19.86 6.43 -2.09
C LEU A 781 -19.17 5.14 -1.65
N CYS A 782 -18.12 5.28 -0.86
CA CYS A 782 -17.37 4.18 -0.30
C CYS A 782 -17.50 4.22 1.22
N GLU A 783 -17.73 3.06 1.82
CA GLU A 783 -17.72 2.90 3.26
C GLU A 783 -16.48 2.10 3.64
N SER A 784 -15.74 2.57 4.65
CA SER A 784 -14.53 1.87 5.08
C SER A 784 -14.86 0.46 5.56
N LYS A 785 -14.06 -0.52 5.15
CA LYS A 785 -14.14 -1.90 5.68
C LYS A 785 -13.67 -2.04 7.13
N GLY A 786 -13.38 -0.93 7.81
CA GLY A 786 -12.75 -0.89 9.13
C GLY A 786 -13.41 -1.74 10.18
N THR A 787 -14.71 -1.90 10.13
CA THR A 787 -15.42 -2.73 11.10
C THR A 787 -16.57 -3.43 10.40
N MET A 788 -16.38 -4.66 9.96
CA MET A 788 -17.53 -5.52 9.78
C MET A 788 -18.13 -5.77 11.16
N LEU A 789 -19.13 -4.99 11.50
CA LEU A 789 -20.01 -5.34 12.61
C LEU A 789 -20.88 -6.48 12.11
N GLY A 790 -20.42 -7.68 12.39
CA GLY A 790 -21.16 -8.90 12.15
C GLY A 790 -21.47 -9.60 13.47
N ALA A 791 -22.16 -10.70 13.41
CA ALA A 791 -22.32 -11.58 14.55
C ALA A 791 -21.10 -12.48 14.70
N GLU A 792 -20.46 -12.50 15.87
CA GLU A 792 -19.32 -13.39 16.14
C GLU A 792 -19.81 -14.81 16.46
N LEU A 793 -19.45 -15.75 15.59
CA LEU A 793 -19.66 -17.18 15.82
C LEU A 793 -18.37 -17.83 16.31
N LYS A 794 -18.44 -18.53 17.43
CA LYS A 794 -17.36 -19.39 17.94
C LYS A 794 -17.79 -20.87 17.88
N LEU A 795 -16.92 -21.70 17.32
CA LEU A 795 -17.12 -23.13 17.17
C LEU A 795 -16.00 -23.89 17.90
N GLU A 796 -16.35 -24.85 18.74
CA GLU A 796 -15.41 -25.71 19.46
C GLU A 796 -15.43 -27.12 18.83
N ARG A 797 -14.22 -27.61 18.52
CA ARG A 797 -14.05 -28.98 18.02
C ARG A 797 -14.05 -30.06 19.08
#